data_d880429bacc7795bb508b86da252e62b
#
_entry.id   d880429bacc7795bb508b86da252e62b
#
_cell.length_a   1.000
_cell.length_b   1.000
_cell.length_c   1.000
_cell.angle_alpha   90.00
_cell.angle_beta   90.00
_cell.angle_gamma   90.00
#
_symmetry.space_group_name_H-M   'P 1'
#
loop_
_entity.id
_entity.type
_entity.pdbx_description
1 polymer ?
#
loop_
_entity_poly.entity_id
_entity_poly.type
_entity_poly.pdbx_seq_one_letter_code
_entity_poly.pdbx_strand_id
1 'polypeptide(L)'
;MSPDSPIHSIPRISPIYQKRLLKLGIKTLRDLFYHFPFRYDDFSNIKKVGELKLNETATVQGKISDIKNTRTWRKRIFVTEAYVQDETGVIKAVWFNQPFLINTLKPDQSISLSGRVNFDKELYLSNPAYEKINPPHPSFTKEGDSSLFKGRIGGILSNLHHTGRLVAVYSETTGLSSRWLRYMIKTLAPQAMPQFKDFLPLEIKRSQNLLDLDKAILQIHFPNTKKHAEQARRRLAFDELFLIQLSVLQQKIAWQKQSAPRIVFNQPLIKKFVDSLPFQLTNAQRKAAWEILRDLIQAKPMNRLLEGDVGSGKTVVAALVALEVVSDRSISDIGYQVALMAPTEILAQQHFKTVSQLLASQNITIGLLTGSDSIITNNSPHPPLNLRGGESASSAKQDEGALKKTELLKQVANGNIQILIGTHALIQETVAFKNLALVIIDEQHRFGVSQRATLQKNIGKIQDGLAQTTPHLLSMTATPIPRTLALTIYGDLDISLLDQMPKGRQEIITKIVAPANRQKAYEFIRQQVKERKQVFVICPRIESSNENSYTASPPVSSDVKRQTINDTSRDQRQTFNDRRNWDDVKAVKQEYEKLSKIVFPDLKIAMLHGKLKAKEKEKIMLDFSAKGGSPPDGRAGASGGKNKIDILVSTSVIEVGIDVPNATVMMIEGADRFGLAQLHQFRGRVGRGPHQSYCFLFTESNAKNTNARLKALITCKNGFELAEKDLQIRGPGEFYGTRQWGLPDLSMASLSDISFIKSVREEAQKLIQKDPELKNYPLLQKKLKQFQTSVHLE
;
A
#
# COMPACT_ATOMS: atom_id res chain seq x y z
N MET A 1 -26.03 -19.17 19.64
CA MET A 1 -24.79 -18.44 20.02
C MET A 1 -24.68 -17.19 19.19
N SER A 2 -24.49 -16.03 19.80
CA SER A 2 -24.28 -14.79 19.06
C SER A 2 -22.95 -14.80 18.31
N PRO A 3 -22.86 -14.28 17.06
CA PRO A 3 -21.60 -14.12 16.36
C PRO A 3 -20.56 -13.29 17.12
N ASP A 4 -21.01 -12.36 17.96
CA ASP A 4 -20.14 -11.47 18.72
C ASP A 4 -19.75 -12.05 20.09
N SER A 5 -20.15 -13.31 20.40
CA SER A 5 -19.73 -14.00 21.61
C SER A 5 -18.22 -14.17 21.66
N PRO A 6 -17.54 -13.78 22.75
CA PRO A 6 -16.09 -13.92 22.87
C PRO A 6 -15.68 -15.40 22.94
N ILE A 7 -14.52 -15.73 22.38
CA ILE A 7 -14.01 -17.11 22.26
C ILE A 7 -13.93 -17.84 23.62
N HIS A 8 -13.67 -17.12 24.71
CA HIS A 8 -13.57 -17.74 26.03
C HIS A 8 -14.92 -18.20 26.59
N SER A 9 -16.05 -17.68 26.07
CA SER A 9 -17.40 -18.09 26.45
C SER A 9 -17.94 -19.25 25.65
N ILE A 10 -17.21 -19.74 24.65
CA ILE A 10 -17.67 -20.80 23.74
C ILE A 10 -17.40 -22.17 24.38
N PRO A 11 -18.43 -23.00 24.61
CA PRO A 11 -18.25 -24.34 25.08
C PRO A 11 -17.37 -25.16 24.14
N ARG A 12 -16.60 -26.11 24.68
CA ARG A 12 -15.70 -27.02 23.96
C ARG A 12 -14.39 -26.39 23.45
N ILE A 13 -14.11 -25.10 23.71
CA ILE A 13 -12.80 -24.49 23.43
C ILE A 13 -12.04 -24.39 24.76
N SER A 14 -11.02 -25.24 24.95
CA SER A 14 -10.21 -25.21 26.17
C SER A 14 -9.35 -23.96 26.28
N PRO A 15 -8.92 -23.53 27.48
CA PRO A 15 -8.08 -22.32 27.67
C PRO A 15 -6.80 -22.31 26.85
N ILE A 16 -6.23 -23.50 26.56
CA ILE A 16 -5.03 -23.61 25.71
C ILE A 16 -5.35 -23.21 24.27
N TYR A 17 -6.47 -23.68 23.72
CA TYR A 17 -6.89 -23.32 22.37
C TYR A 17 -7.37 -21.86 22.29
N GLN A 18 -7.98 -21.32 23.34
CA GLN A 18 -8.33 -19.88 23.41
C GLN A 18 -7.09 -19.01 23.26
N LYS A 19 -6.00 -19.29 23.99
CA LYS A 19 -4.72 -18.56 23.86
C LYS A 19 -4.12 -18.66 22.44
N ARG A 20 -4.25 -19.81 21.77
CA ARG A 20 -3.77 -20.04 20.41
C ARG A 20 -4.61 -19.29 19.36
N LEU A 21 -5.93 -19.28 19.52
CA LEU A 21 -6.84 -18.51 18.68
C LEU A 21 -6.58 -17.00 18.79
N LEU A 22 -6.34 -16.50 20.01
CA LEU A 22 -5.96 -15.10 20.23
C LEU A 22 -4.65 -14.71 19.52
N LYS A 23 -3.68 -15.64 19.41
CA LYS A 23 -2.45 -15.39 18.60
C LYS A 23 -2.72 -15.23 17.12
N LEU A 24 -3.78 -15.86 16.58
CA LEU A 24 -4.26 -15.68 15.21
C LEU A 24 -5.17 -14.46 15.05
N GLY A 25 -5.39 -13.66 16.11
CA GLY A 25 -6.29 -12.52 16.07
C GLY A 25 -7.78 -12.88 16.22
N ILE A 26 -8.13 -14.14 16.47
CA ILE A 26 -9.50 -14.64 16.59
C ILE A 26 -9.95 -14.41 18.03
N LYS A 27 -10.84 -13.41 18.24
CA LYS A 27 -11.33 -13.01 19.57
C LYS A 27 -12.79 -13.40 19.81
N THR A 28 -13.59 -13.46 18.75
CA THR A 28 -15.02 -13.73 18.76
C THR A 28 -15.39 -14.94 17.89
N LEU A 29 -16.63 -15.42 18.04
CA LEU A 29 -17.18 -16.46 17.17
C LEU A 29 -17.24 -15.98 15.72
N ARG A 30 -17.54 -14.71 15.49
CA ARG A 30 -17.50 -14.09 14.17
C ARG A 30 -16.12 -14.19 13.55
N ASP A 31 -15.05 -13.85 14.29
CA ASP A 31 -13.69 -13.92 13.77
C ASP A 31 -13.32 -15.34 13.36
N LEU A 32 -13.80 -16.36 14.09
CA LEU A 32 -13.57 -17.75 13.74
C LEU A 32 -14.22 -18.12 12.38
N PHE A 33 -15.48 -17.69 12.13
CA PHE A 33 -16.15 -17.94 10.85
C PHE A 33 -15.67 -17.04 9.71
N TYR A 34 -14.99 -15.93 10.02
CA TYR A 34 -14.33 -15.05 9.04
C TYR A 34 -12.83 -15.34 8.90
N HIS A 35 -12.33 -16.37 9.62
CA HIS A 35 -10.98 -16.89 9.38
C HIS A 35 -11.02 -17.83 8.17
N PHE A 36 -10.95 -17.23 6.97
CA PHE A 36 -11.16 -17.96 5.72
C PHE A 36 -9.95 -18.80 5.32
N PRO A 37 -10.17 -19.90 4.56
CA PRO A 37 -9.07 -20.69 4.02
C PRO A 37 -8.34 -19.94 2.92
N PHE A 38 -7.02 -20.03 2.88
CA PHE A 38 -6.20 -19.43 1.84
C PHE A 38 -6.08 -20.31 0.59
N ARG A 39 -6.32 -21.61 0.72
CA ARG A 39 -6.33 -22.58 -0.40
C ARG A 39 -7.21 -23.77 -0.08
N TYR A 40 -7.45 -24.58 -1.12
CA TYR A 40 -8.12 -25.88 -0.99
C TYR A 40 -7.22 -26.98 -1.55
N ASP A 41 -7.11 -28.07 -0.80
CA ASP A 41 -6.53 -29.30 -1.30
C ASP A 41 -7.66 -30.12 -1.93
N ASP A 42 -7.48 -30.54 -3.19
CA ASP A 42 -8.49 -31.27 -3.94
C ASP A 42 -8.30 -32.76 -3.73
N PHE A 43 -9.13 -33.34 -2.86
CA PHE A 43 -9.18 -34.76 -2.56
C PHE A 43 -10.46 -35.43 -3.13
N SER A 44 -11.14 -34.77 -4.07
CA SER A 44 -12.39 -35.29 -4.67
C SER A 44 -12.17 -36.49 -5.61
N ASN A 45 -10.92 -36.73 -6.04
CA ASN A 45 -10.56 -37.83 -6.93
C ASN A 45 -10.42 -39.12 -6.14
N ILE A 46 -11.55 -39.83 -5.94
CA ILE A 46 -11.56 -41.13 -5.25
C ILE A 46 -11.26 -42.21 -6.30
N LYS A 47 -10.21 -42.98 -6.06
CA LYS A 47 -9.72 -44.05 -6.92
C LYS A 47 -9.48 -45.35 -6.14
N LYS A 48 -9.56 -46.47 -6.84
CA LYS A 48 -9.11 -47.75 -6.33
C LYS A 48 -7.57 -47.83 -6.37
N VAL A 49 -6.97 -48.63 -5.50
CA VAL A 49 -5.50 -48.72 -5.38
C VAL A 49 -4.85 -49.09 -6.71
N GLY A 50 -5.46 -50.04 -7.49
CA GLY A 50 -4.95 -50.44 -8.80
C GLY A 50 -4.99 -49.37 -9.91
N GLU A 51 -5.71 -48.26 -9.72
CA GLU A 51 -5.84 -47.18 -10.70
C GLU A 51 -4.89 -46.01 -10.43
N LEU A 52 -4.08 -46.06 -9.34
CA LEU A 52 -3.23 -44.97 -8.91
C LEU A 52 -2.05 -44.77 -9.85
N LYS A 53 -1.76 -43.48 -10.14
CA LYS A 53 -0.63 -43.08 -10.97
C LYS A 53 0.38 -42.29 -10.14
N LEU A 54 1.66 -42.42 -10.49
CA LEU A 54 2.76 -41.67 -9.85
C LEU A 54 2.56 -40.18 -9.96
N ASN A 55 2.84 -39.47 -8.88
CA ASN A 55 2.75 -38.00 -8.78
C ASN A 55 1.34 -37.41 -8.81
N GLU A 56 0.28 -38.17 -8.85
CA GLU A 56 -1.08 -37.66 -8.72
C GLU A 56 -1.49 -37.50 -7.24
N THR A 57 -2.47 -36.62 -7.01
CA THR A 57 -3.15 -36.55 -5.72
C THR A 57 -4.47 -37.30 -5.82
N ALA A 58 -4.63 -38.30 -4.98
CA ALA A 58 -5.80 -39.17 -5.00
C ALA A 58 -6.28 -39.49 -3.59
N THR A 59 -7.56 -39.89 -3.50
CA THR A 59 -8.17 -40.41 -2.29
C THR A 59 -8.41 -41.91 -2.48
N VAL A 60 -7.97 -42.69 -1.51
CA VAL A 60 -8.17 -44.16 -1.47
C VAL A 60 -9.01 -44.50 -0.26
N GLN A 61 -9.96 -45.40 -0.42
CA GLN A 61 -10.75 -45.95 0.67
C GLN A 61 -10.48 -47.46 0.78
N GLY A 62 -10.17 -47.93 2.00
CA GLY A 62 -9.85 -49.33 2.23
C GLY A 62 -9.81 -49.67 3.71
N LYS A 63 -9.43 -50.92 4.02
CA LYS A 63 -9.20 -51.40 5.39
C LYS A 63 -7.72 -51.42 5.69
N ILE A 64 -7.36 -51.04 6.91
CA ILE A 64 -5.97 -51.13 7.40
C ILE A 64 -5.65 -52.62 7.63
N SER A 65 -4.66 -53.13 6.90
CA SER A 65 -4.21 -54.50 7.08
C SER A 65 -3.11 -54.60 8.15
N ASP A 66 -2.20 -53.62 8.20
CA ASP A 66 -1.12 -53.58 9.20
C ASP A 66 -0.73 -52.09 9.48
N ILE A 67 -0.23 -51.84 10.69
CA ILE A 67 0.29 -50.55 11.10
C ILE A 67 1.49 -50.71 12.02
N LYS A 68 2.60 -50.00 11.66
CA LYS A 68 3.87 -50.09 12.40
C LYS A 68 4.45 -48.72 12.66
N ASN A 69 5.16 -48.58 13.76
CA ASN A 69 5.90 -47.36 14.10
C ASN A 69 7.38 -47.71 14.24
N THR A 70 8.20 -47.07 13.42
CA THR A 70 9.65 -47.24 13.41
C THR A 70 10.36 -45.93 13.68
N ARG A 71 11.59 -46.00 14.22
CA ARG A 71 12.41 -44.83 14.45
C ARG A 71 13.64 -44.90 13.56
N THR A 72 13.83 -43.89 12.67
CA THR A 72 14.98 -43.85 11.77
C THR A 72 16.28 -43.66 12.54
N TRP A 73 17.31 -44.50 12.23
CA TRP A 73 18.56 -44.56 12.97
C TRP A 73 19.39 -43.28 12.84
N ARG A 74 19.48 -42.66 11.62
CA ARG A 74 20.30 -41.47 11.36
C ARG A 74 19.70 -40.16 11.86
N LYS A 75 18.38 -39.93 11.72
CA LYS A 75 17.70 -38.68 12.04
C LYS A 75 16.79 -38.73 13.27
N ARG A 76 16.68 -39.87 13.94
CA ARG A 76 15.80 -40.14 15.10
C ARG A 76 14.33 -39.73 14.87
N ILE A 77 13.87 -39.69 13.61
CA ILE A 77 12.51 -39.35 13.22
C ILE A 77 11.60 -40.56 13.39
N PHE A 78 10.43 -40.36 13.99
CA PHE A 78 9.40 -41.41 14.03
C PHE A 78 8.73 -41.50 12.65
N VAL A 79 8.61 -42.71 12.14
CA VAL A 79 7.92 -43.06 10.89
C VAL A 79 6.83 -44.04 11.23
N THR A 80 5.57 -43.65 11.03
CA THR A 80 4.41 -44.53 11.13
C THR A 80 4.04 -44.99 9.73
N GLU A 81 4.01 -46.30 9.50
CA GLU A 81 3.65 -46.94 8.24
C GLU A 81 2.37 -47.73 8.44
N ALA A 82 1.42 -47.60 7.55
CA ALA A 82 0.22 -48.41 7.51
C ALA A 82 -0.01 -48.92 6.09
N TYR A 83 -0.45 -50.18 5.98
CA TYR A 83 -0.87 -50.76 4.73
C TYR A 83 -2.39 -50.76 4.65
N VAL A 84 -2.92 -50.17 3.58
CA VAL A 84 -4.37 -50.05 3.36
C VAL A 84 -4.74 -50.85 2.11
N GLN A 85 -5.69 -51.75 2.26
CA GLN A 85 -6.12 -52.65 1.23
C GLN A 85 -7.54 -52.35 0.77
N ASP A 86 -7.77 -52.36 -0.54
CA ASP A 86 -9.08 -52.42 -1.19
C ASP A 86 -9.22 -53.67 -2.04
N GLU A 87 -10.26 -53.76 -2.86
CA GLU A 87 -10.54 -54.88 -3.76
C GLU A 87 -9.48 -55.06 -4.85
N THR A 88 -8.68 -54.05 -5.16
CA THR A 88 -7.78 -53.96 -6.32
C THR A 88 -6.32 -54.04 -5.95
N GLY A 89 -5.96 -53.85 -4.66
CA GLY A 89 -4.58 -53.92 -4.23
C GLY A 89 -4.33 -53.37 -2.83
N VAL A 90 -3.03 -53.20 -2.49
CA VAL A 90 -2.57 -52.66 -1.21
C VAL A 90 -1.71 -51.44 -1.48
N ILE A 91 -1.92 -50.37 -0.73
CA ILE A 91 -1.07 -49.17 -0.76
C ILE A 91 -0.48 -48.88 0.61
N LYS A 92 0.79 -48.51 0.63
CA LYS A 92 1.50 -48.07 1.82
C LYS A 92 1.21 -46.58 2.10
N ALA A 93 0.90 -46.21 3.33
CA ALA A 93 0.78 -44.86 3.83
C ALA A 93 1.89 -44.59 4.83
N VAL A 94 2.63 -43.46 4.68
CA VAL A 94 3.79 -43.15 5.52
C VAL A 94 3.58 -41.74 6.13
N TRP A 95 3.63 -41.67 7.47
CA TRP A 95 3.57 -40.41 8.23
C TRP A 95 4.88 -40.20 8.98
N PHE A 96 5.41 -38.99 8.93
CA PHE A 96 6.61 -38.58 9.64
C PHE A 96 6.26 -37.80 10.90
N ASN A 97 6.95 -38.08 12.02
CA ASN A 97 6.76 -37.45 13.34
C ASN A 97 5.33 -37.52 13.92
N GLN A 98 4.60 -38.60 13.61
CA GLN A 98 3.23 -38.84 14.10
C GLN A 98 3.10 -40.20 14.80
N PRO A 99 3.87 -40.50 15.87
CA PRO A 99 3.85 -41.78 16.53
C PRO A 99 2.50 -42.11 17.19
N PHE A 100 1.68 -41.14 17.50
CA PHE A 100 0.36 -41.30 18.10
C PHE A 100 -0.66 -42.01 17.19
N LEU A 101 -0.36 -42.11 15.90
CA LEU A 101 -1.25 -42.76 14.93
C LEU A 101 -1.47 -44.22 15.21
N ILE A 102 -0.48 -44.91 15.74
CA ILE A 102 -0.61 -46.34 16.12
C ILE A 102 -1.68 -46.58 17.19
N ASN A 103 -1.88 -45.60 18.07
CA ASN A 103 -2.94 -45.63 19.10
C ASN A 103 -4.30 -45.18 18.53
N THR A 104 -4.29 -44.46 17.44
CA THR A 104 -5.50 -43.86 16.83
C THR A 104 -6.09 -44.78 15.76
N LEU A 105 -5.25 -45.38 14.91
CA LEU A 105 -5.63 -46.23 13.82
C LEU A 105 -5.38 -47.70 14.26
N LYS A 106 -6.31 -48.59 13.92
CA LYS A 106 -6.21 -50.03 14.30
C LYS A 106 -6.37 -50.91 13.05
N PRO A 107 -5.76 -52.08 13.02
CA PRO A 107 -6.04 -53.10 11.99
C PRO A 107 -7.55 -53.36 11.84
N ASP A 108 -7.99 -53.74 10.66
CA ASP A 108 -9.39 -53.98 10.23
C ASP A 108 -10.30 -52.76 10.22
N GLN A 109 -9.78 -51.57 10.56
CA GLN A 109 -10.55 -50.33 10.53
C GLN A 109 -10.65 -49.80 9.10
N SER A 110 -11.89 -49.45 8.66
CA SER A 110 -12.10 -48.74 7.39
C SER A 110 -11.63 -47.32 7.48
N ILE A 111 -10.84 -46.90 6.51
CA ILE A 111 -10.20 -45.60 6.46
C ILE A 111 -10.25 -44.99 5.05
N SER A 112 -10.34 -43.66 5.00
CA SER A 112 -10.13 -42.92 3.78
C SER A 112 -8.81 -42.18 3.91
N LEU A 113 -7.93 -42.31 2.93
CA LEU A 113 -6.62 -41.67 2.83
C LEU A 113 -6.55 -40.77 1.62
N SER A 114 -6.13 -39.52 1.79
CA SER A 114 -5.94 -38.58 0.69
C SER A 114 -4.54 -38.02 0.71
N GLY A 115 -3.84 -38.10 -0.40
CA GLY A 115 -2.47 -37.58 -0.49
C GLY A 115 -1.85 -37.74 -1.88
N ARG A 116 -0.61 -37.31 -2.00
CA ARG A 116 0.16 -37.50 -3.23
C ARG A 116 0.78 -38.89 -3.29
N VAL A 117 0.61 -39.54 -4.42
CA VAL A 117 1.19 -40.85 -4.71
C VAL A 117 2.65 -40.67 -5.10
N ASN A 118 3.53 -41.31 -4.36
CA ASN A 118 4.98 -41.35 -4.58
C ASN A 118 5.44 -42.76 -4.82
N PHE A 119 6.70 -42.93 -5.24
CA PHE A 119 7.30 -44.24 -5.49
C PHE A 119 8.68 -44.36 -4.82
N ASP A 120 8.87 -45.37 -4.01
CA ASP A 120 10.15 -45.81 -3.46
C ASP A 120 10.04 -47.32 -3.23
N LYS A 121 10.54 -48.17 -4.12
CA LYS A 121 10.31 -49.60 -4.18
C LYS A 121 8.85 -50.00 -4.48
N GLU A 122 7.87 -49.35 -3.89
CA GLU A 122 6.42 -49.55 -4.07
C GLU A 122 5.73 -48.18 -4.10
N LEU A 123 4.50 -48.12 -4.61
CA LEU A 123 3.68 -46.91 -4.54
C LEU A 123 3.28 -46.66 -3.08
N TYR A 124 3.43 -45.40 -2.63
CA TYR A 124 3.02 -45.02 -1.30
C TYR A 124 2.45 -43.62 -1.25
N LEU A 125 1.61 -43.34 -0.24
CA LEU A 125 1.10 -42.01 0.10
C LEU A 125 1.98 -41.39 1.19
N SER A 126 2.55 -40.22 0.93
CA SER A 126 3.39 -39.47 1.88
C SER A 126 2.56 -38.52 2.70
N ASN A 127 2.59 -38.61 4.02
CA ASN A 127 1.82 -37.80 4.98
C ASN A 127 0.34 -37.63 4.58
N PRO A 128 -0.39 -38.71 4.22
CA PRO A 128 -1.76 -38.55 3.75
C PRO A 128 -2.68 -38.00 4.85
N ALA A 129 -3.63 -37.18 4.45
CA ALA A 129 -4.78 -36.86 5.30
C ALA A 129 -5.58 -38.17 5.49
N TYR A 130 -6.08 -38.40 6.69
CA TYR A 130 -6.84 -39.59 6.98
C TYR A 130 -8.15 -39.33 7.68
N GLU A 131 -9.15 -40.15 7.44
CA GLU A 131 -10.46 -40.12 8.09
C GLU A 131 -11.00 -41.55 8.29
N LYS A 132 -11.55 -41.80 9.47
CA LYS A 132 -12.16 -43.12 9.77
C LYS A 132 -13.53 -43.16 9.12
N ILE A 133 -13.81 -44.20 8.40
CA ILE A 133 -15.12 -44.48 7.83
C ILE A 133 -15.91 -45.29 8.87
N ASN A 134 -16.86 -44.64 9.53
CA ASN A 134 -17.79 -45.37 10.39
C ASN A 134 -18.96 -45.88 9.53
N PRO A 135 -19.38 -47.18 9.68
CA PRO A 135 -20.58 -47.64 9.01
C PRO A 135 -21.77 -46.76 9.41
N PRO A 136 -22.74 -46.55 8.52
CA PRO A 136 -23.91 -45.75 8.82
C PRO A 136 -24.62 -46.40 10.04
N HIS A 137 -24.74 -45.63 11.14
CA HIS A 137 -25.60 -46.01 12.24
C HIS A 137 -27.06 -46.03 11.72
N PRO A 138 -27.85 -47.03 11.98
CA PRO A 138 -29.28 -47.01 11.71
C PRO A 138 -29.88 -45.81 12.46
N SER A 139 -30.44 -44.89 11.71
CA SER A 139 -31.03 -43.66 12.22
C SER A 139 -32.27 -43.99 13.06
N PHE A 140 -32.18 -43.81 14.36
CA PHE A 140 -33.36 -43.60 15.17
C PHE A 140 -33.97 -42.26 14.78
N THR A 141 -34.97 -42.27 13.90
CA THR A 141 -35.88 -41.18 13.66
C THR A 141 -36.74 -41.00 14.90
N LYS A 142 -36.38 -40.05 15.78
CA LYS A 142 -37.33 -39.38 16.64
C LYS A 142 -37.86 -38.17 15.88
N GLU A 143 -39.11 -38.30 15.43
CA GLU A 143 -39.89 -37.18 14.91
C GLU A 143 -40.06 -36.13 16.01
N GLY A 144 -39.79 -34.90 15.67
CA GLY A 144 -40.05 -33.75 16.47
C GLY A 144 -39.00 -32.64 16.26
N ASP A 145 -39.42 -31.64 15.54
CA ASP A 145 -38.88 -30.29 15.42
C ASP A 145 -37.67 -29.99 14.51
N SER A 146 -37.91 -29.02 13.62
CA SER A 146 -36.98 -28.28 12.76
C SER A 146 -36.52 -28.91 11.45
N SER A 147 -37.43 -29.52 10.67
CA SER A 147 -37.13 -30.16 9.38
C SER A 147 -36.65 -29.23 8.28
N LEU A 148 -37.05 -27.97 8.29
CA LEU A 148 -36.66 -26.95 7.27
C LEU A 148 -35.19 -26.52 7.38
N PHE A 149 -34.61 -26.46 8.59
CA PHE A 149 -33.21 -26.04 8.81
C PHE A 149 -32.23 -27.19 8.57
N LYS A 150 -32.60 -28.44 8.91
CA LYS A 150 -31.77 -29.64 8.65
C LYS A 150 -31.60 -29.89 7.14
N GLY A 151 -32.61 -29.68 6.31
CA GLY A 151 -32.52 -29.84 4.87
C GLY A 151 -31.60 -28.82 4.18
N ARG A 152 -31.51 -27.56 4.73
CA ARG A 152 -30.71 -26.48 4.13
C ARG A 152 -29.23 -26.56 4.46
N ILE A 153 -28.86 -27.02 5.64
CA ILE A 153 -27.48 -27.15 6.14
C ILE A 153 -26.94 -28.57 5.97
N GLY A 154 -27.80 -29.61 6.06
CA GLY A 154 -27.41 -31.01 6.01
C GLY A 154 -26.77 -31.45 4.68
N GLY A 155 -27.17 -30.83 3.56
CA GLY A 155 -26.57 -31.09 2.24
C GLY A 155 -25.14 -30.56 2.07
N ILE A 156 -24.74 -29.58 2.90
CA ILE A 156 -23.39 -28.99 2.88
C ILE A 156 -22.44 -29.74 3.85
N LEU A 157 -22.99 -30.32 4.90
CA LEU A 157 -22.25 -31.02 5.95
C LEU A 157 -22.30 -32.54 5.76
N SER A 158 -21.67 -33.08 4.70
CA SER A 158 -21.51 -34.51 4.48
C SER A 158 -20.63 -35.18 5.56
N ASN A 159 -20.71 -36.52 5.69
CA ASN A 159 -20.03 -37.28 6.74
C ASN A 159 -18.50 -37.27 6.67
N LEU A 160 -17.89 -37.08 5.48
CA LEU A 160 -16.44 -36.98 5.30
C LEU A 160 -15.97 -35.48 5.38
N HIS A 161 -14.94 -35.22 6.17
CA HIS A 161 -14.50 -33.84 6.49
C HIS A 161 -13.09 -33.50 6.03
N HIS A 162 -12.26 -34.54 5.89
CA HIS A 162 -10.81 -34.37 5.66
C HIS A 162 -10.34 -35.11 4.41
N THR A 163 -11.20 -35.86 3.76
CA THR A 163 -10.90 -36.70 2.60
C THR A 163 -12.08 -36.74 1.62
N GLY A 164 -11.86 -37.13 0.38
CA GLY A 164 -12.91 -37.36 -0.62
C GLY A 164 -13.64 -36.08 -1.10
N ARG A 165 -13.11 -34.88 -0.87
CA ARG A 165 -13.70 -33.60 -1.25
C ARG A 165 -12.65 -32.49 -1.36
N LEU A 166 -13.09 -31.29 -1.71
CA LEU A 166 -12.25 -30.09 -1.51
C LEU A 166 -12.10 -29.78 -0.01
N VAL A 167 -10.86 -29.76 0.45
CA VAL A 167 -10.54 -29.59 1.86
C VAL A 167 -9.88 -28.22 2.08
N ALA A 168 -10.52 -27.38 2.88
CA ALA A 168 -10.04 -26.04 3.21
C ALA A 168 -8.75 -26.07 4.05
N VAL A 169 -7.75 -25.28 3.67
CA VAL A 169 -6.47 -25.11 4.39
C VAL A 169 -6.38 -23.69 4.92
N TYR A 170 -6.11 -23.56 6.22
CA TYR A 170 -6.08 -22.29 6.94
C TYR A 170 -4.67 -21.89 7.34
N SER A 171 -4.46 -20.61 7.61
CA SER A 171 -3.26 -20.14 8.31
C SER A 171 -3.22 -20.73 9.71
N GLU A 172 -2.10 -21.39 10.04
CA GLU A 172 -1.90 -22.15 11.26
C GLU A 172 -0.95 -21.46 12.23
N THR A 173 -1.02 -21.81 13.51
CA THR A 173 -0.03 -21.42 14.52
C THR A 173 0.37 -22.65 15.33
N THR A 174 1.47 -22.58 16.06
CA THR A 174 1.99 -23.70 16.85
C THR A 174 0.91 -24.34 17.71
N GLY A 175 0.57 -25.59 17.40
CA GLY A 175 -0.44 -26.40 18.10
C GLY A 175 -1.90 -26.11 17.73
N LEU A 176 -2.17 -25.34 16.64
CA LEU A 176 -3.50 -25.12 16.08
C LEU A 176 -3.46 -25.44 14.59
N SER A 177 -3.99 -26.60 14.23
CA SER A 177 -3.98 -27.10 12.84
C SER A 177 -5.28 -26.81 12.09
N SER A 178 -5.22 -26.77 10.76
CA SER A 178 -6.39 -26.65 9.87
C SER A 178 -7.44 -27.72 10.15
N ARG A 179 -7.02 -28.93 10.57
CA ARG A 179 -7.94 -30.02 10.95
C ARG A 179 -8.79 -29.62 12.16
N TRP A 180 -8.18 -29.03 13.17
CA TRP A 180 -8.88 -28.58 14.37
C TRP A 180 -9.84 -27.42 14.06
N LEU A 181 -9.39 -26.45 13.24
CA LEU A 181 -10.23 -25.34 12.81
C LEU A 181 -11.47 -25.80 12.05
N ARG A 182 -11.32 -26.69 11.07
CA ARG A 182 -12.46 -27.31 10.34
C ARG A 182 -13.43 -27.99 11.29
N TYR A 183 -12.91 -28.78 12.23
CA TYR A 183 -13.74 -29.48 13.23
C TYR A 183 -14.56 -28.49 14.06
N MET A 184 -13.92 -27.45 14.59
CA MET A 184 -14.61 -26.44 15.43
C MET A 184 -15.66 -25.64 14.63
N ILE A 185 -15.31 -25.16 13.46
CA ILE A 185 -16.24 -24.42 12.58
C ILE A 185 -17.46 -25.30 12.27
N LYS A 186 -17.26 -26.57 11.91
CA LYS A 186 -18.37 -27.48 11.63
C LYS A 186 -19.26 -27.72 12.86
N THR A 187 -18.65 -27.94 14.02
CA THR A 187 -19.35 -28.23 15.28
C THR A 187 -20.22 -27.04 15.71
N LEU A 188 -19.72 -25.81 15.49
CA LEU A 188 -20.39 -24.59 15.93
C LEU A 188 -21.37 -24.05 14.89
N ALA A 189 -21.23 -24.41 13.62
CA ALA A 189 -22.05 -23.89 12.51
C ALA A 189 -23.58 -24.04 12.71
N PRO A 190 -24.14 -25.19 13.17
CA PRO A 190 -25.57 -25.31 13.34
C PRO A 190 -26.18 -24.31 14.32
N GLN A 191 -25.43 -23.92 15.35
CA GLN A 191 -25.87 -22.98 16.37
C GLN A 191 -25.57 -21.52 16.00
N ALA A 192 -24.52 -21.28 15.23
CA ALA A 192 -24.03 -19.94 14.89
C ALA A 192 -24.70 -19.39 13.62
N MET A 193 -24.87 -20.20 12.56
CA MET A 193 -25.34 -19.71 11.25
C MET A 193 -26.70 -19.00 11.28
N PRO A 194 -27.72 -19.44 12.05
CA PRO A 194 -28.99 -18.73 12.12
C PRO A 194 -28.90 -17.29 12.62
N GLN A 195 -27.81 -16.97 13.33
CA GLN A 195 -27.58 -15.64 13.89
C GLN A 195 -26.82 -14.70 12.95
N PHE A 196 -26.25 -15.24 11.86
CA PHE A 196 -25.61 -14.44 10.81
C PHE A 196 -26.66 -13.86 9.87
N LYS A 197 -27.26 -12.74 10.29
CA LYS A 197 -28.27 -12.05 9.48
C LYS A 197 -27.64 -11.43 8.24
N ASP A 198 -28.27 -11.69 7.09
CA ASP A 198 -27.86 -11.10 5.82
C ASP A 198 -28.21 -9.61 5.80
N PHE A 199 -27.23 -8.77 5.53
CA PHE A 199 -27.38 -7.31 5.50
C PHE A 199 -27.60 -6.76 4.09
N LEU A 200 -27.32 -7.57 3.02
CA LEU A 200 -27.52 -7.13 1.66
C LEU A 200 -29.02 -7.10 1.28
N PRO A 201 -29.47 -6.03 0.60
CA PRO A 201 -30.79 -5.98 0.02
C PRO A 201 -31.05 -7.13 -0.98
N LEU A 202 -32.26 -7.67 -0.97
CA LEU A 202 -32.63 -8.80 -1.84
C LEU A 202 -32.49 -8.46 -3.34
N GLU A 203 -32.76 -7.21 -3.72
CA GLU A 203 -32.61 -6.71 -5.09
C GLU A 203 -31.15 -6.85 -5.57
N ILE A 204 -30.17 -6.44 -4.74
CA ILE A 204 -28.75 -6.55 -5.06
C ILE A 204 -28.32 -8.02 -5.15
N LYS A 205 -28.81 -8.87 -4.24
CA LYS A 205 -28.48 -10.31 -4.31
C LYS A 205 -28.97 -10.95 -5.61
N ARG A 206 -30.15 -10.56 -6.06
CA ARG A 206 -30.72 -11.07 -7.33
C ARG A 206 -29.98 -10.52 -8.54
N SER A 207 -29.74 -9.19 -8.61
CA SER A 207 -29.09 -8.55 -9.77
C SER A 207 -27.64 -9.07 -9.96
N GLN A 208 -26.93 -9.37 -8.88
CA GLN A 208 -25.54 -9.83 -8.90
C GLN A 208 -25.39 -11.35 -8.77
N ASN A 209 -26.52 -12.09 -8.72
CA ASN A 209 -26.58 -13.55 -8.55
C ASN A 209 -25.70 -14.04 -7.38
N LEU A 210 -25.93 -13.46 -6.19
CA LEU A 210 -25.15 -13.73 -4.98
C LEU A 210 -25.87 -14.73 -4.07
N LEU A 211 -25.09 -15.56 -3.38
CA LEU A 211 -25.59 -16.46 -2.36
C LEU A 211 -26.06 -15.69 -1.11
N ASP A 212 -26.93 -16.31 -0.32
CA ASP A 212 -27.20 -15.84 1.04
C ASP A 212 -25.94 -15.93 1.89
N LEU A 213 -25.81 -15.05 2.90
CA LEU A 213 -24.59 -14.95 3.71
C LEU A 213 -24.24 -16.24 4.45
N ASP A 214 -25.23 -16.88 5.06
CA ASP A 214 -25.08 -18.17 5.77
C ASP A 214 -24.56 -19.27 4.86
N LYS A 215 -25.10 -19.38 3.64
CA LYS A 215 -24.64 -20.33 2.63
C LYS A 215 -23.22 -20.01 2.16
N ALA A 216 -22.91 -18.74 1.93
CA ALA A 216 -21.58 -18.34 1.50
C ALA A 216 -20.52 -18.65 2.56
N ILE A 217 -20.79 -18.36 3.83
CA ILE A 217 -19.89 -18.71 4.93
C ILE A 217 -19.68 -20.23 5.04
N LEU A 218 -20.74 -21.02 4.91
CA LEU A 218 -20.61 -22.48 4.95
C LEU A 218 -19.86 -23.03 3.75
N GLN A 219 -20.16 -22.56 2.55
CA GLN A 219 -19.54 -23.04 1.33
C GLN A 219 -18.07 -22.62 1.18
N ILE A 220 -17.63 -21.49 1.77
CA ILE A 220 -16.20 -21.14 1.78
C ILE A 220 -15.40 -22.10 2.67
N HIS A 221 -15.97 -22.61 3.75
CA HIS A 221 -15.32 -23.54 4.65
C HIS A 221 -15.46 -25.01 4.19
N PHE A 222 -16.61 -25.37 3.61
CA PHE A 222 -16.96 -26.75 3.22
C PHE A 222 -17.56 -26.80 1.81
N PRO A 223 -16.80 -26.44 0.77
CA PRO A 223 -17.32 -26.46 -0.59
C PRO A 223 -17.49 -27.90 -1.08
N ASN A 224 -18.60 -28.19 -1.76
CA ASN A 224 -18.80 -29.48 -2.42
C ASN A 224 -18.06 -29.55 -3.78
N THR A 225 -17.95 -28.41 -4.47
CA THR A 225 -17.27 -28.27 -5.76
C THR A 225 -16.45 -26.95 -5.81
N LYS A 226 -15.51 -26.88 -6.75
CA LYS A 226 -14.76 -25.62 -7.01
C LYS A 226 -15.71 -24.45 -7.31
N LYS A 227 -16.78 -24.70 -8.09
CA LYS A 227 -17.81 -23.70 -8.41
C LYS A 227 -18.49 -23.15 -7.17
N HIS A 228 -18.82 -23.99 -6.19
CA HIS A 228 -19.41 -23.55 -4.91
C HIS A 228 -18.44 -22.70 -4.10
N ALA A 229 -17.14 -23.05 -4.07
CA ALA A 229 -16.12 -22.23 -3.42
C ALA A 229 -15.97 -20.85 -4.08
N GLU A 230 -16.00 -20.81 -5.42
CA GLU A 230 -15.93 -19.57 -6.19
C GLU A 230 -17.17 -18.68 -5.98
N GLN A 231 -18.37 -19.25 -5.96
CA GLN A 231 -19.61 -18.52 -5.68
C GLN A 231 -19.61 -17.93 -4.25
N ALA A 232 -19.18 -18.72 -3.28
CA ALA A 232 -19.02 -18.25 -1.89
C ALA A 232 -18.00 -17.12 -1.79
N ARG A 233 -16.84 -17.28 -2.43
CA ARG A 233 -15.80 -16.26 -2.50
C ARG A 233 -16.31 -14.98 -3.16
N ARG A 234 -17.04 -15.10 -4.28
CA ARG A 234 -17.64 -13.95 -4.98
C ARG A 234 -18.59 -13.18 -4.06
N ARG A 235 -19.45 -13.86 -3.28
CA ARG A 235 -20.34 -13.21 -2.33
C ARG A 235 -19.57 -12.46 -1.25
N LEU A 236 -18.60 -13.08 -0.61
CA LEU A 236 -17.84 -12.47 0.48
C LEU A 236 -16.96 -11.32 -0.02
N ALA A 237 -16.38 -11.46 -1.22
CA ALA A 237 -15.65 -10.37 -1.89
C ALA A 237 -16.57 -9.18 -2.24
N PHE A 238 -17.82 -9.46 -2.66
CA PHE A 238 -18.82 -8.43 -2.88
C PHE A 238 -19.10 -7.65 -1.59
N ASP A 239 -19.31 -8.35 -0.48
CA ASP A 239 -19.58 -7.74 0.83
C ASP A 239 -18.47 -6.79 1.27
N GLU A 240 -17.19 -7.22 1.15
CA GLU A 240 -16.03 -6.41 1.48
C GLU A 240 -15.97 -5.13 0.63
N LEU A 241 -16.04 -5.27 -0.69
CA LEU A 241 -15.96 -4.12 -1.61
C LEU A 241 -17.18 -3.20 -1.49
N PHE A 242 -18.37 -3.76 -1.28
CA PHE A 242 -19.61 -2.99 -1.19
C PHE A 242 -19.63 -2.07 0.02
N LEU A 243 -19.15 -2.54 1.18
CA LEU A 243 -19.03 -1.73 2.39
C LEU A 243 -18.01 -0.60 2.20
N ILE A 244 -16.88 -0.86 1.53
CA ILE A 244 -15.91 0.16 1.16
C ILE A 244 -16.55 1.21 0.25
N GLN A 245 -17.21 0.78 -0.84
CA GLN A 245 -17.83 1.70 -1.79
C GLN A 245 -18.94 2.54 -1.14
N LEU A 246 -19.77 1.97 -0.27
CA LEU A 246 -20.80 2.70 0.46
C LEU A 246 -20.19 3.75 1.39
N SER A 247 -19.13 3.38 2.14
CA SER A 247 -18.45 4.32 3.04
C SER A 247 -17.88 5.52 2.28
N VAL A 248 -17.17 5.25 1.19
CA VAL A 248 -16.57 6.26 0.33
C VAL A 248 -17.62 7.16 -0.33
N LEU A 249 -18.72 6.59 -0.83
CA LEU A 249 -19.80 7.36 -1.45
C LEU A 249 -20.54 8.25 -0.44
N GLN A 250 -20.76 7.76 0.79
CA GLN A 250 -21.33 8.60 1.86
C GLN A 250 -20.42 9.78 2.22
N GLN A 251 -19.12 9.56 2.30
CA GLN A 251 -18.14 10.65 2.52
C GLN A 251 -18.17 11.66 1.38
N LYS A 252 -18.23 11.18 0.12
CA LYS A 252 -18.35 12.06 -1.06
C LYS A 252 -19.62 12.95 -1.00
N ILE A 253 -20.76 12.36 -0.66
CA ILE A 253 -22.00 13.12 -0.51
C ILE A 253 -21.93 14.13 0.63
N ALA A 254 -21.37 13.74 1.78
CA ALA A 254 -21.18 14.63 2.91
C ALA A 254 -20.27 15.82 2.55
N TRP A 255 -19.21 15.56 1.80
CA TRP A 255 -18.31 16.58 1.27
C TRP A 255 -19.02 17.53 0.28
N GLN A 256 -19.78 16.98 -0.66
CA GLN A 256 -20.51 17.75 -1.66
C GLN A 256 -21.68 18.61 -1.13
N LYS A 257 -22.13 18.35 0.11
CA LYS A 257 -23.14 19.18 0.80
C LYS A 257 -22.56 20.48 1.34
N GLN A 258 -21.23 20.59 1.44
CA GLN A 258 -20.58 21.82 1.88
C GLN A 258 -20.55 22.86 0.76
N SER A 259 -20.50 24.12 1.13
CA SER A 259 -20.36 25.24 0.17
C SER A 259 -18.89 25.54 -0.08
N ALA A 260 -18.52 25.87 -1.30
CA ALA A 260 -17.17 26.26 -1.69
C ALA A 260 -17.13 27.59 -2.47
N PRO A 261 -16.00 28.27 -2.49
CA PRO A 261 -15.80 29.43 -3.34
C PRO A 261 -16.01 29.08 -4.81
N ARG A 262 -16.83 29.87 -5.52
CA ARG A 262 -17.03 29.68 -6.94
C ARG A 262 -16.04 30.57 -7.72
N ILE A 263 -15.11 29.90 -8.44
CA ILE A 263 -14.08 30.59 -9.21
C ILE A 263 -14.60 30.88 -10.64
N VAL A 264 -14.59 32.12 -11.07
CA VAL A 264 -15.02 32.50 -12.41
C VAL A 264 -13.91 32.20 -13.41
N PHE A 265 -14.20 31.39 -14.44
CA PHE A 265 -13.20 30.99 -15.44
C PHE A 265 -12.81 32.16 -16.36
N ASN A 266 -11.53 32.50 -16.38
CA ASN A 266 -10.94 33.55 -17.22
C ASN A 266 -10.12 32.94 -18.39
N GLN A 267 -10.81 32.61 -19.47
CA GLN A 267 -10.19 32.04 -20.65
C GLN A 267 -9.04 32.90 -21.26
N PRO A 268 -9.15 34.22 -21.41
CA PRO A 268 -8.06 35.07 -21.92
C PRO A 268 -6.79 34.96 -21.07
N LEU A 269 -6.91 34.96 -19.74
CA LEU A 269 -5.79 34.85 -18.81
C LEU A 269 -5.07 33.51 -18.98
N ILE A 270 -5.82 32.40 -18.97
CA ILE A 270 -5.26 31.07 -19.10
C ILE A 270 -4.60 30.88 -20.47
N LYS A 271 -5.22 31.38 -21.55
CA LYS A 271 -4.60 31.36 -22.87
C LYS A 271 -3.29 32.12 -22.90
N LYS A 272 -3.25 33.35 -22.38
CA LYS A 272 -2.04 34.20 -22.30
C LYS A 272 -0.94 33.49 -21.49
N PHE A 273 -1.29 32.87 -20.39
CA PHE A 273 -0.33 32.06 -19.58
C PHE A 273 0.23 30.88 -20.38
N VAL A 274 -0.64 30.09 -21.00
CA VAL A 274 -0.22 28.91 -21.79
C VAL A 274 0.68 29.29 -22.95
N ASP A 275 0.37 30.41 -23.63
CA ASP A 275 1.16 30.92 -24.76
C ASP A 275 2.52 31.50 -24.31
N SER A 276 2.66 31.92 -23.04
CA SER A 276 3.93 32.40 -22.46
C SER A 276 4.87 31.28 -21.99
N LEU A 277 4.42 30.03 -21.96
CA LEU A 277 5.26 28.91 -21.52
C LEU A 277 6.36 28.61 -22.58
N PRO A 278 7.61 28.28 -22.13
CA PRO A 278 8.71 27.94 -23.04
C PRO A 278 8.55 26.55 -23.70
N PHE A 279 7.43 25.88 -23.51
CA PHE A 279 7.07 24.57 -24.03
C PHE A 279 5.57 24.45 -24.26
N GLN A 280 5.17 23.50 -25.07
CA GLN A 280 3.76 23.21 -25.32
C GLN A 280 3.22 22.21 -24.32
N LEU A 281 2.02 22.46 -23.79
CA LEU A 281 1.31 21.49 -22.94
C LEU A 281 0.89 20.26 -23.75
N THR A 282 1.02 19.08 -23.14
CA THR A 282 0.49 17.84 -23.72
C THR A 282 -1.05 17.83 -23.68
N ASN A 283 -1.68 16.97 -24.47
CA ASN A 283 -3.14 16.84 -24.44
C ASN A 283 -3.65 16.36 -23.07
N ALA A 284 -2.91 15.48 -22.39
CA ALA A 284 -3.23 15.03 -21.04
C ALA A 284 -3.18 16.19 -20.03
N GLN A 285 -2.18 17.07 -20.11
CA GLN A 285 -2.08 18.27 -19.24
C GLN A 285 -3.23 19.25 -19.51
N ARG A 286 -3.58 19.52 -20.78
CA ARG A 286 -4.71 20.38 -21.15
C ARG A 286 -6.04 19.83 -20.63
N LYS A 287 -6.26 18.51 -20.81
CA LYS A 287 -7.45 17.83 -20.34
C LYS A 287 -7.57 17.88 -18.81
N ALA A 288 -6.50 17.55 -18.10
CA ALA A 288 -6.46 17.58 -16.64
C ALA A 288 -6.71 19.00 -16.10
N ALA A 289 -6.05 20.02 -16.67
CA ALA A 289 -6.30 21.41 -16.30
C ALA A 289 -7.75 21.81 -16.51
N TRP A 290 -8.35 21.45 -17.66
CA TRP A 290 -9.75 21.74 -17.95
C TRP A 290 -10.72 21.05 -16.98
N GLU A 291 -10.48 19.78 -16.64
CA GLU A 291 -11.29 19.04 -15.65
C GLU A 291 -11.27 19.74 -14.27
N ILE A 292 -10.09 20.21 -13.83
CA ILE A 292 -9.92 20.93 -12.57
C ILE A 292 -10.65 22.28 -12.64
N LEU A 293 -10.43 23.07 -13.69
CA LEU A 293 -11.05 24.39 -13.85
C LEU A 293 -12.57 24.30 -13.90
N ARG A 294 -13.13 23.29 -14.55
CA ARG A 294 -14.57 23.02 -14.60
C ARG A 294 -15.15 22.74 -13.20
N ASP A 295 -14.41 22.04 -12.35
CA ASP A 295 -14.85 21.76 -10.98
C ASP A 295 -14.81 23.01 -10.10
N LEU A 296 -13.84 23.91 -10.29
CA LEU A 296 -13.71 25.16 -9.56
C LEU A 296 -14.87 26.15 -9.81
N ILE A 297 -15.53 26.07 -10.96
CA ILE A 297 -16.71 26.89 -11.29
C ILE A 297 -17.93 26.50 -10.42
N GLN A 298 -17.94 25.30 -9.84
CA GLN A 298 -19.07 24.81 -9.06
C GLN A 298 -19.04 25.37 -7.63
N ALA A 299 -20.21 25.63 -7.05
CA ALA A 299 -20.32 26.05 -5.65
C ALA A 299 -20.12 24.91 -4.64
N LYS A 300 -19.61 23.78 -5.08
CA LYS A 300 -19.31 22.58 -4.27
C LYS A 300 -17.79 22.39 -4.17
N PRO A 301 -17.27 21.98 -3.02
CA PRO A 301 -15.83 21.81 -2.89
C PRO A 301 -15.34 20.69 -3.81
N MET A 302 -14.38 21.02 -4.67
CA MET A 302 -13.65 20.03 -5.45
C MET A 302 -12.78 19.18 -4.52
N ASN A 303 -12.75 17.86 -4.74
CA ASN A 303 -11.79 16.94 -4.14
C ASN A 303 -11.22 16.06 -5.26
N ARG A 304 -10.06 16.46 -5.82
CA ARG A 304 -9.51 15.86 -7.04
C ARG A 304 -8.06 15.42 -6.87
N LEU A 305 -7.75 14.24 -7.41
CA LEU A 305 -6.39 13.70 -7.49
C LEU A 305 -5.81 13.91 -8.90
N LEU A 306 -4.71 14.63 -9.00
CA LEU A 306 -3.90 14.76 -10.20
C LEU A 306 -2.77 13.72 -10.14
N GLU A 307 -2.91 12.68 -10.92
CA GLU A 307 -1.98 11.56 -10.96
C GLU A 307 -1.14 11.58 -12.23
N GLY A 308 0.16 11.32 -12.11
CA GLY A 308 1.05 11.25 -13.28
C GLY A 308 2.48 10.93 -12.87
N ASP A 309 3.22 10.34 -13.79
CA ASP A 309 4.62 9.96 -13.57
C ASP A 309 5.51 11.14 -13.15
N VAL A 310 6.69 10.83 -12.63
CA VAL A 310 7.71 11.84 -12.31
C VAL A 310 8.10 12.59 -13.59
N GLY A 311 7.93 13.92 -13.57
CA GLY A 311 8.22 14.77 -14.72
C GLY A 311 7.09 14.83 -15.77
N SER A 312 5.88 14.36 -15.48
CA SER A 312 4.70 14.53 -16.36
C SER A 312 4.15 15.96 -16.41
N GLY A 313 4.68 16.86 -15.54
CA GLY A 313 4.29 18.27 -15.49
C GLY A 313 3.13 18.60 -14.55
N LYS A 314 2.93 17.84 -13.49
CA LYS A 314 1.93 18.14 -12.44
C LYS A 314 2.03 19.55 -11.90
N THR A 315 3.24 20.03 -11.63
CA THR A 315 3.50 21.37 -11.10
C THR A 315 3.04 22.48 -12.05
N VAL A 316 3.14 22.28 -13.37
CA VAL A 316 2.66 23.28 -14.37
C VAL A 316 1.14 23.36 -14.34
N VAL A 317 0.44 22.20 -14.26
CA VAL A 317 -1.02 22.17 -14.12
C VAL A 317 -1.45 22.83 -12.82
N ALA A 318 -0.76 22.54 -11.71
CA ALA A 318 -1.00 23.18 -10.42
C ALA A 318 -0.79 24.69 -10.45
N ALA A 319 0.27 25.19 -11.10
CA ALA A 319 0.55 26.61 -11.26
C ALA A 319 -0.52 27.32 -12.11
N LEU A 320 -0.97 26.68 -13.20
CA LEU A 320 -2.07 27.19 -14.03
C LEU A 320 -3.36 27.34 -13.23
N VAL A 321 -3.72 26.33 -12.46
CA VAL A 321 -4.91 26.36 -11.61
C VAL A 321 -4.78 27.38 -10.48
N ALA A 322 -3.61 27.48 -9.85
CA ALA A 322 -3.34 28.49 -8.84
C ALA A 322 -3.46 29.93 -9.40
N LEU A 323 -2.95 30.16 -10.61
CA LEU A 323 -3.08 31.45 -11.30
C LEU A 323 -4.55 31.86 -11.48
N GLU A 324 -5.39 30.94 -11.95
CA GLU A 324 -6.83 31.19 -12.13
C GLU A 324 -7.49 31.59 -10.82
N VAL A 325 -7.24 30.84 -9.75
CA VAL A 325 -7.84 31.09 -8.43
C VAL A 325 -7.43 32.46 -7.87
N VAL A 326 -6.13 32.81 -7.92
CA VAL A 326 -5.66 34.10 -7.33
C VAL A 326 -6.00 35.29 -8.17
N SER A 327 -6.34 35.10 -9.43
CA SER A 327 -6.71 36.16 -10.34
C SER A 327 -8.21 36.51 -10.29
N ASP A 328 -9.03 35.68 -9.66
CA ASP A 328 -10.43 35.93 -9.45
C ASP A 328 -10.64 36.93 -8.31
N ARG A 329 -11.14 38.11 -8.65
CA ARG A 329 -11.45 39.23 -7.73
C ARG A 329 -12.94 39.43 -7.55
N SER A 330 -13.76 38.42 -7.82
CA SER A 330 -15.23 38.55 -7.77
C SER A 330 -15.79 38.85 -6.38
N ILE A 331 -15.02 38.52 -5.30
CA ILE A 331 -15.47 38.73 -3.91
C ILE A 331 -14.84 39.96 -3.26
N SER A 332 -13.59 40.28 -3.59
CA SER A 332 -12.87 41.43 -3.00
C SER A 332 -11.72 41.86 -3.89
N ASP A 333 -11.24 43.10 -3.72
CA ASP A 333 -10.07 43.64 -4.43
C ASP A 333 -8.79 42.83 -4.18
N ILE A 334 -8.76 42.05 -3.09
CA ILE A 334 -7.61 41.23 -2.67
C ILE A 334 -7.57 39.85 -3.42
N GLY A 335 -8.72 39.36 -3.90
CA GLY A 335 -8.83 38.07 -4.55
C GLY A 335 -8.74 36.88 -3.58
N TYR A 336 -8.66 35.67 -4.15
CA TYR A 336 -8.51 34.42 -3.40
C TYR A 336 -7.06 34.08 -3.15
N GLN A 337 -6.84 33.21 -2.15
CA GLN A 337 -5.52 32.67 -1.79
C GLN A 337 -5.41 31.17 -2.07
N VAL A 338 -4.18 30.71 -2.34
CA VAL A 338 -3.83 29.30 -2.59
C VAL A 338 -2.74 28.85 -1.61
N ALA A 339 -2.92 27.67 -1.00
CA ALA A 339 -1.89 27.01 -0.22
C ALA A 339 -1.35 25.79 -0.98
N LEU A 340 -0.02 25.68 -1.17
CA LEU A 340 0.64 24.53 -1.76
C LEU A 340 1.53 23.85 -0.72
N MET A 341 1.20 22.62 -0.38
CA MET A 341 1.91 21.83 0.61
C MET A 341 2.81 20.78 -0.03
N ALA A 342 4.05 20.71 0.46
CA ALA A 342 5.02 19.71 0.10
C ALA A 342 5.46 18.89 1.32
N PRO A 343 5.81 17.59 1.17
CA PRO A 343 6.19 16.74 2.31
C PRO A 343 7.56 17.07 2.92
N THR A 344 8.43 17.77 2.19
CA THR A 344 9.79 18.14 2.65
C THR A 344 10.12 19.59 2.31
N GLU A 345 11.04 20.17 3.08
CA GLU A 345 11.52 21.55 2.86
C GLU A 345 12.17 21.72 1.48
N ILE A 346 12.98 20.76 1.06
CA ILE A 346 13.64 20.77 -0.25
C ILE A 346 12.62 20.82 -1.38
N LEU A 347 11.54 20.05 -1.27
CA LEU A 347 10.48 20.05 -2.27
C LEU A 347 9.67 21.34 -2.25
N ALA A 348 9.41 21.91 -1.06
CA ALA A 348 8.75 23.20 -0.92
C ALA A 348 9.58 24.33 -1.57
N GLN A 349 10.89 24.38 -1.33
CA GLN A 349 11.81 25.32 -1.98
C GLN A 349 11.84 25.14 -3.51
N GLN A 350 11.80 23.89 -3.99
CA GLN A 350 11.77 23.58 -5.42
C GLN A 350 10.45 24.04 -6.07
N HIS A 351 9.30 23.77 -5.43
CA HIS A 351 8.01 24.27 -5.89
C HIS A 351 7.99 25.81 -5.90
N PHE A 352 8.50 26.43 -4.84
CA PHE A 352 8.59 27.88 -4.76
C PHE A 352 9.38 28.46 -5.93
N LYS A 353 10.57 27.92 -6.23
CA LYS A 353 11.38 28.32 -7.37
C LYS A 353 10.66 28.13 -8.70
N THR A 354 10.07 26.95 -8.90
CA THR A 354 9.40 26.60 -10.17
C THR A 354 8.14 27.43 -10.39
N VAL A 355 7.28 27.57 -9.37
CA VAL A 355 6.05 28.35 -9.47
C VAL A 355 6.35 29.84 -9.65
N SER A 356 7.35 30.40 -8.93
CA SER A 356 7.79 31.79 -9.12
C SER A 356 8.33 32.04 -10.53
N GLN A 357 9.06 31.09 -11.11
CA GLN A 357 9.53 31.20 -12.50
C GLN A 357 8.38 31.12 -13.50
N LEU A 358 7.44 30.20 -13.33
CA LEU A 358 6.29 30.04 -14.23
C LEU A 358 5.36 31.25 -14.21
N LEU A 359 5.20 31.88 -13.04
CA LEU A 359 4.31 33.03 -12.83
C LEU A 359 5.06 34.36 -12.83
N ALA A 360 6.31 34.42 -13.26
CA ALA A 360 7.15 35.61 -13.22
C ALA A 360 6.56 36.82 -14.02
N SER A 361 5.82 36.53 -15.09
CA SER A 361 5.14 37.57 -15.89
C SER A 361 3.81 38.05 -15.31
N GLN A 362 3.35 37.43 -14.22
CA GLN A 362 2.10 37.75 -13.53
C GLN A 362 2.43 38.54 -12.25
N ASN A 363 1.62 39.54 -11.94
CA ASN A 363 1.81 40.32 -10.71
C ASN A 363 1.23 39.61 -9.48
N ILE A 364 1.88 38.51 -9.07
CA ILE A 364 1.45 37.61 -7.98
C ILE A 364 2.55 37.53 -6.93
N THR A 365 2.18 37.75 -5.66
CA THR A 365 3.08 37.59 -4.52
C THR A 365 3.05 36.15 -4.02
N ILE A 366 4.22 35.49 -4.00
CA ILE A 366 4.38 34.13 -3.57
C ILE A 366 5.23 34.09 -2.30
N GLY A 367 4.76 33.40 -1.26
CA GLY A 367 5.47 33.18 -0.01
C GLY A 367 5.94 31.73 0.13
N LEU A 368 7.10 31.53 0.78
CA LEU A 368 7.61 30.22 1.24
C LEU A 368 7.65 30.21 2.76
N LEU A 369 7.04 29.18 3.36
CA LEU A 369 7.06 28.94 4.80
C LEU A 369 7.48 27.49 5.09
N THR A 370 8.70 27.31 5.61
CA THR A 370 9.22 26.01 6.08
C THR A 370 9.65 26.11 7.55
N GLY A 371 10.20 25.04 8.10
CA GLY A 371 10.78 25.06 9.44
C GLY A 371 12.04 25.95 9.51
N SER A 372 12.81 26.04 8.41
CA SER A 372 14.07 26.78 8.33
C SER A 372 13.96 28.14 7.63
N ASP A 373 13.01 28.29 6.70
CA ASP A 373 12.98 29.44 5.80
C ASP A 373 11.61 30.15 5.79
N SER A 374 11.66 31.48 5.70
CA SER A 374 10.53 32.35 5.44
C SER A 374 10.93 33.37 4.36
N ILE A 375 10.40 33.20 3.13
CA ILE A 375 10.80 33.98 1.95
C ILE A 375 9.54 34.53 1.27
N ILE A 376 9.61 35.76 0.78
CA ILE A 376 8.56 36.41 -0.03
C ILE A 376 9.20 36.88 -1.32
N THR A 377 8.57 36.52 -2.46
CA THR A 377 8.92 37.15 -3.75
C THR A 377 7.83 38.09 -4.18
N ASN A 378 8.15 39.34 -4.34
CA ASN A 378 7.32 40.29 -5.06
C ASN A 378 7.76 40.23 -6.54
N ASN A 379 6.89 39.80 -7.44
CA ASN A 379 7.11 39.89 -8.88
C ASN A 379 6.83 41.34 -9.36
N SER A 380 7.34 42.35 -8.64
CA SER A 380 7.44 43.72 -9.08
C SER A 380 8.73 43.86 -9.91
N PRO A 381 8.81 44.77 -10.92
CA PRO A 381 10.01 44.93 -11.75
C PRO A 381 11.26 45.39 -10.99
N HIS A 382 11.19 45.51 -9.68
CA HIS A 382 12.35 45.78 -8.82
C HIS A 382 13.03 44.46 -8.40
N PRO A 383 14.39 44.45 -8.25
CA PRO A 383 15.14 43.27 -7.90
C PRO A 383 14.61 42.64 -6.60
N PRO A 384 14.64 41.32 -6.46
CA PRO A 384 14.18 40.64 -5.25
C PRO A 384 14.96 41.20 -4.06
N LEU A 385 14.25 41.58 -3.02
CA LEU A 385 14.85 41.83 -1.70
C LEU A 385 15.47 40.49 -1.23
N ASN A 386 16.72 40.29 -1.61
CA ASN A 386 17.57 39.21 -1.08
C ASN A 386 17.84 39.52 0.38
N LEU A 387 16.96 39.07 1.26
CA LEU A 387 17.19 39.06 2.71
C LEU A 387 18.11 37.88 3.07
N ARG A 388 19.23 37.74 2.36
CA ARG A 388 20.41 37.00 2.82
C ARG A 388 21.24 37.93 3.70
N GLY A 389 21.08 37.83 5.02
CA GLY A 389 22.06 38.33 5.95
C GLY A 389 23.34 37.51 5.80
N GLY A 390 24.37 38.10 5.20
CA GLY A 390 25.75 37.65 5.32
C GLY A 390 26.32 38.08 6.67
N GLU A 391 27.05 37.15 7.25
CA GLU A 391 28.12 37.24 8.25
C GLU A 391 27.79 37.63 9.70
N SER A 392 28.19 36.68 10.57
CA SER A 392 28.61 36.83 11.98
C SER A 392 27.73 37.54 12.99
N ALA A 393 26.90 36.74 13.72
CA ALA A 393 26.70 36.89 15.18
C ALA A 393 25.78 35.76 15.69
N SER A 394 26.24 34.94 16.59
CA SER A 394 25.58 33.72 17.05
C SER A 394 24.46 33.89 18.09
N SER A 395 24.05 35.11 18.42
CA SER A 395 22.95 35.38 19.35
C SER A 395 21.80 36.20 18.76
N ALA A 396 22.05 37.02 17.72
CA ALA A 396 21.02 37.84 17.09
C ALA A 396 20.16 37.11 16.02
N LYS A 397 20.55 35.92 15.59
CA LYS A 397 19.90 35.17 14.47
C LYS A 397 18.55 34.54 14.83
N GLN A 398 18.27 34.28 16.11
CA GLN A 398 16.98 33.72 16.51
C GLN A 398 15.85 34.77 16.46
N ASP A 399 16.12 36.00 16.81
CA ASP A 399 15.14 37.07 16.86
C ASP A 399 14.80 37.63 15.45
N GLU A 400 15.79 37.76 14.55
CA GLU A 400 15.53 38.21 13.17
C GLU A 400 14.74 37.19 12.34
N GLY A 401 14.95 35.86 12.53
CA GLY A 401 14.17 34.80 11.89
C GLY A 401 12.73 34.75 12.36
N ALA A 402 12.49 34.98 13.65
CA ALA A 402 11.16 35.07 14.26
C ALA A 402 10.39 36.32 13.81
N LEU A 403 11.03 37.45 13.71
CA LEU A 403 10.44 38.69 13.19
C LEU A 403 10.03 38.55 11.71
N LYS A 404 10.87 37.92 10.87
CA LYS A 404 10.55 37.68 9.45
C LYS A 404 9.40 36.68 9.28
N LYS A 405 9.30 35.62 10.08
CA LYS A 405 8.18 34.67 10.07
C LYS A 405 6.87 35.35 10.49
N THR A 406 6.90 36.18 11.52
CA THR A 406 5.73 36.93 12.01
C THR A 406 5.22 37.88 10.96
N GLU A 407 6.10 38.57 10.24
CA GLU A 407 5.72 39.49 9.16
C GLU A 407 5.10 38.75 7.99
N LEU A 408 5.67 37.61 7.56
CA LEU A 408 5.08 36.76 6.53
C LEU A 408 3.67 36.31 6.92
N LEU A 409 3.47 35.86 8.17
CA LEU A 409 2.15 35.43 8.66
C LEU A 409 1.13 36.58 8.67
N LYS A 410 1.53 37.81 9.02
CA LYS A 410 0.67 39.00 8.92
C LYS A 410 0.28 39.28 7.47
N GLN A 411 1.21 39.16 6.53
CA GLN A 411 0.92 39.40 5.11
C GLN A 411 0.00 38.32 4.53
N VAL A 412 0.10 37.08 4.99
CA VAL A 412 -0.87 36.03 4.65
C VAL A 412 -2.26 36.35 5.19
N ALA A 413 -2.34 36.75 6.47
CA ALA A 413 -3.60 37.09 7.11
C ALA A 413 -4.27 38.34 6.50
N ASN A 414 -3.49 39.27 5.97
CA ASN A 414 -3.99 40.46 5.25
C ASN A 414 -4.38 40.17 3.79
N GLY A 415 -4.03 39.00 3.24
CA GLY A 415 -4.28 38.61 1.84
C GLY A 415 -3.23 39.13 0.84
N ASN A 416 -2.15 39.77 1.30
CA ASN A 416 -1.08 40.27 0.43
C ASN A 416 -0.25 39.17 -0.23
N ILE A 417 -0.13 38.01 0.43
CA ILE A 417 0.47 36.80 -0.15
C ILE A 417 -0.66 35.96 -0.74
N GLN A 418 -0.66 35.86 -2.07
CA GLN A 418 -1.70 35.17 -2.83
C GLN A 418 -1.45 33.67 -2.92
N ILE A 419 -0.17 33.23 -3.04
CA ILE A 419 0.20 31.81 -3.04
C ILE A 419 1.19 31.58 -1.92
N LEU A 420 0.84 30.70 -0.96
CA LEU A 420 1.74 30.29 0.11
C LEU A 420 2.18 28.85 -0.10
N ILE A 421 3.48 28.64 -0.26
CA ILE A 421 4.10 27.32 -0.44
C ILE A 421 4.82 26.94 0.85
N GLY A 422 4.69 25.68 1.29
CA GLY A 422 5.40 25.26 2.50
C GLY A 422 5.25 23.78 2.80
N THR A 423 5.68 23.41 4.01
CA THR A 423 5.54 22.06 4.54
C THR A 423 4.31 21.96 5.46
N HIS A 424 4.27 20.95 6.32
CA HIS A 424 3.24 20.83 7.37
C HIS A 424 3.15 22.07 8.30
N ALA A 425 4.10 22.99 8.23
CA ALA A 425 4.01 24.29 8.92
C ALA A 425 2.77 25.10 8.50
N LEU A 426 2.23 24.87 7.29
CA LEU A 426 1.00 25.52 6.80
C LEU A 426 -0.27 25.07 7.55
N ILE A 427 -0.21 23.94 8.27
CA ILE A 427 -1.35 23.38 9.02
C ILE A 427 -1.42 23.93 10.46
N GLN A 428 -0.35 24.59 10.91
CA GLN A 428 -0.30 25.11 12.28
C GLN A 428 -1.38 26.15 12.50
N GLU A 429 -1.96 26.20 13.70
CA GLU A 429 -3.02 27.15 14.07
C GLU A 429 -2.60 28.61 13.95
N THR A 430 -1.30 28.86 13.87
CA THR A 430 -0.72 30.21 13.71
C THR A 430 -0.83 30.76 12.28
N VAL A 431 -1.17 29.92 11.28
CA VAL A 431 -1.31 30.34 9.88
C VAL A 431 -2.78 30.60 9.59
N ALA A 432 -3.17 31.87 9.55
CA ALA A 432 -4.51 32.28 9.18
C ALA A 432 -4.51 32.87 7.76
N PHE A 433 -5.40 32.36 6.90
CA PHE A 433 -5.63 32.92 5.57
C PHE A 433 -6.86 33.82 5.59
N LYS A 434 -6.86 34.89 4.80
CA LYS A 434 -8.02 35.77 4.67
C LYS A 434 -9.12 35.14 3.78
N ASN A 435 -8.74 34.67 2.61
CA ASN A 435 -9.68 34.14 1.59
C ASN A 435 -9.12 32.88 0.91
N LEU A 436 -8.86 31.81 1.67
CA LEU A 436 -8.32 30.57 1.10
C LEU A 436 -9.37 29.85 0.27
N ALA A 437 -9.14 29.70 -1.03
CA ALA A 437 -10.06 29.01 -1.96
C ALA A 437 -9.54 27.65 -2.46
N LEU A 438 -8.22 27.46 -2.48
CA LEU A 438 -7.63 26.22 -3.00
C LEU A 438 -6.46 25.76 -2.13
N VAL A 439 -6.47 24.47 -1.82
CA VAL A 439 -5.35 23.77 -1.19
C VAL A 439 -4.81 22.72 -2.18
N ILE A 440 -3.51 22.79 -2.45
CA ILE A 440 -2.78 21.82 -3.28
C ILE A 440 -1.85 21.03 -2.38
N ILE A 441 -1.93 19.70 -2.42
CA ILE A 441 -1.10 18.79 -1.63
C ILE A 441 -0.26 17.95 -2.58
N ASP A 442 1.06 18.05 -2.50
CA ASP A 442 1.96 17.19 -3.27
C ASP A 442 2.35 15.95 -2.47
N GLU A 443 2.45 14.80 -3.15
CA GLU A 443 2.75 13.48 -2.57
C GLU A 443 1.83 13.12 -1.39
N GLN A 444 0.53 13.18 -1.60
CA GLN A 444 -0.54 13.00 -0.59
C GLN A 444 -0.32 11.78 0.33
N HIS A 445 0.22 10.68 -0.21
CA HIS A 445 0.45 9.44 0.54
C HIS A 445 1.48 9.57 1.69
N ARG A 446 2.21 10.67 1.77
CA ARG A 446 3.18 10.97 2.84
C ARG A 446 2.59 11.76 4.00
N PHE A 447 1.37 12.26 3.83
CA PHE A 447 0.65 12.96 4.89
C PHE A 447 -0.26 11.97 5.63
N GLY A 448 -0.14 11.92 6.95
CA GLY A 448 -1.00 11.10 7.79
C GLY A 448 -2.46 11.60 7.74
N VAL A 449 -3.37 10.66 7.96
CA VAL A 449 -4.81 10.87 7.96
C VAL A 449 -5.25 11.99 8.93
N SER A 450 -4.71 12.00 10.14
CA SER A 450 -4.98 13.04 11.14
C SER A 450 -4.56 14.43 10.66
N GLN A 451 -3.47 14.52 9.88
CA GLN A 451 -3.00 15.79 9.33
C GLN A 451 -3.94 16.32 8.24
N ARG A 452 -4.52 15.44 7.42
CA ARG A 452 -5.53 15.81 6.41
C ARG A 452 -6.83 16.31 7.04
N ALA A 453 -7.31 15.61 8.07
CA ALA A 453 -8.50 16.00 8.82
C ALA A 453 -8.30 17.34 9.57
N THR A 454 -7.09 17.59 10.08
CA THR A 454 -6.73 18.86 10.72
C THR A 454 -6.66 20.01 9.70
N LEU A 455 -6.11 19.73 8.49
CA LEU A 455 -6.17 20.69 7.38
C LEU A 455 -7.60 21.08 7.04
N GLN A 456 -8.49 20.12 6.95
CA GLN A 456 -9.89 20.36 6.64
C GLN A 456 -10.61 21.15 7.75
N LYS A 457 -10.29 20.91 9.02
CA LYS A 457 -10.91 21.58 10.18
C LYS A 457 -10.34 22.98 10.47
N ASN A 458 -9.03 23.16 10.33
CA ASN A 458 -8.37 24.43 10.68
C ASN A 458 -8.49 25.47 9.55
N ILE A 459 -8.61 25.04 8.29
CA ILE A 459 -8.76 25.89 7.13
C ILE A 459 -10.16 26.56 7.10
N GLY A 460 -11.17 25.97 7.76
CA GLY A 460 -12.53 26.53 7.85
C GLY A 460 -12.73 27.63 8.89
N LYS A 461 -11.71 28.01 9.67
CA LYS A 461 -11.79 29.12 10.63
C LYS A 461 -11.39 30.42 9.95
N ILE A 462 -12.25 30.93 9.08
CA ILE A 462 -12.12 32.30 8.54
C ILE A 462 -12.63 33.25 9.62
N GLN A 463 -11.78 34.18 10.07
CA GLN A 463 -12.19 35.34 10.87
C GLN A 463 -12.99 36.28 9.97
N ASP A 464 -14.12 36.74 10.48
CA ASP A 464 -15.02 37.74 9.96
C ASP A 464 -16.08 37.32 8.91
N GLY A 465 -17.27 36.96 9.40
CA GLY A 465 -18.59 37.32 8.87
C GLY A 465 -19.07 36.78 7.52
N LEU A 466 -18.22 36.22 6.69
CA LEU A 466 -18.57 35.55 5.43
C LEU A 466 -18.89 34.09 5.69
N ALA A 467 -19.93 33.55 5.03
CA ALA A 467 -20.36 32.18 5.19
C ALA A 467 -19.16 31.20 5.11
N GLN A 468 -19.07 30.33 6.08
CA GLN A 468 -18.01 29.32 6.20
C GLN A 468 -17.95 28.44 4.92
N THR A 469 -17.09 28.79 3.99
CA THR A 469 -16.89 28.01 2.75
C THR A 469 -15.69 27.07 2.90
N THR A 470 -15.82 25.84 2.39
CA THR A 470 -14.75 24.85 2.36
C THR A 470 -13.89 25.08 1.12
N PRO A 471 -12.56 25.22 1.23
CA PRO A 471 -11.70 25.39 0.07
C PRO A 471 -11.70 24.13 -0.81
N HIS A 472 -11.45 24.31 -2.10
CA HIS A 472 -11.21 23.23 -3.04
C HIS A 472 -9.90 22.49 -2.68
N LEU A 473 -9.85 21.19 -2.89
CA LEU A 473 -8.69 20.34 -2.63
C LEU A 473 -8.17 19.69 -3.91
N LEU A 474 -6.92 19.95 -4.25
CA LEU A 474 -6.19 19.30 -5.33
C LEU A 474 -5.03 18.51 -4.74
N SER A 475 -5.12 17.19 -4.78
CA SER A 475 -4.02 16.29 -4.39
C SER A 475 -3.20 15.91 -5.60
N MET A 476 -1.88 15.83 -5.45
CA MET A 476 -0.97 15.36 -6.50
C MET A 476 -0.20 14.15 -6.03
N THR A 477 0.08 13.21 -6.94
CA THR A 477 0.95 12.06 -6.66
C THR A 477 1.78 11.67 -7.88
N ALA A 478 3.04 11.29 -7.64
CA ALA A 478 3.91 10.68 -8.63
C ALA A 478 3.97 9.15 -8.49
N THR A 479 3.38 8.57 -7.43
CA THR A 479 3.21 7.11 -7.34
C THR A 479 2.08 6.69 -8.25
N PRO A 480 2.35 5.85 -9.25
CA PRO A 480 1.28 5.30 -10.06
C PRO A 480 0.42 4.37 -9.21
N ILE A 481 -0.86 4.69 -9.11
CA ILE A 481 -1.85 3.89 -8.41
C ILE A 481 -2.58 3.07 -9.47
N PRO A 482 -2.67 1.73 -9.33
CA PRO A 482 -3.49 0.95 -10.25
C PRO A 482 -4.89 1.53 -10.32
N ARG A 483 -5.41 1.69 -11.54
CA ARG A 483 -6.73 2.30 -11.78
C ARG A 483 -7.85 1.65 -10.98
N THR A 484 -7.74 0.36 -10.75
CA THR A 484 -8.64 -0.41 -9.88
C THR A 484 -8.58 0.00 -8.43
N LEU A 485 -7.37 0.16 -7.92
CA LEU A 485 -7.12 0.58 -6.55
C LEU A 485 -7.63 2.02 -6.33
N ALA A 486 -7.39 2.89 -7.32
CA ALA A 486 -7.89 4.25 -7.32
C ALA A 486 -9.42 4.31 -7.25
N LEU A 487 -10.12 3.49 -8.04
CA LEU A 487 -11.59 3.41 -8.01
C LEU A 487 -12.14 2.82 -6.71
N THR A 488 -11.37 1.99 -6.04
CA THR A 488 -11.81 1.30 -4.81
C THR A 488 -11.57 2.15 -3.57
N ILE A 489 -10.39 2.77 -3.45
CA ILE A 489 -9.95 3.49 -2.25
C ILE A 489 -10.31 4.96 -2.32
N TYR A 490 -10.02 5.58 -3.47
CA TYR A 490 -10.19 7.01 -3.68
C TYR A 490 -11.49 7.33 -4.43
N GLY A 491 -12.54 6.54 -4.22
CA GLY A 491 -13.81 6.76 -4.88
C GLY A 491 -14.54 8.04 -4.48
N ASP A 492 -14.08 8.72 -3.43
CA ASP A 492 -14.44 10.08 -3.04
C ASP A 492 -13.72 11.14 -3.86
N LEU A 493 -12.54 10.82 -4.43
CA LEU A 493 -11.77 11.71 -5.28
C LEU A 493 -12.17 11.59 -6.75
N ASP A 494 -12.28 12.72 -7.43
CA ASP A 494 -12.28 12.75 -8.88
C ASP A 494 -10.83 12.67 -9.37
N ILE A 495 -10.55 11.89 -10.42
CA ILE A 495 -9.18 11.60 -10.85
C ILE A 495 -8.90 12.21 -12.21
N SER A 496 -7.81 12.97 -12.32
CA SER A 496 -7.24 13.45 -13.58
C SER A 496 -5.87 12.83 -13.81
N LEU A 497 -5.68 12.22 -15.00
CA LEU A 497 -4.49 11.44 -15.32
C LEU A 497 -3.58 12.20 -16.30
N LEU A 498 -2.27 12.24 -15.98
CA LEU A 498 -1.21 12.70 -16.88
C LEU A 498 -0.46 11.47 -17.42
N ASP A 499 -1.04 10.80 -18.39
CA ASP A 499 -0.53 9.58 -19.03
C ASP A 499 0.46 9.85 -20.19
N GLN A 500 0.70 11.12 -20.51
CA GLN A 500 1.60 11.55 -21.56
C GLN A 500 2.81 12.30 -20.98
N MET A 501 3.99 11.95 -21.45
CA MET A 501 5.23 12.70 -21.13
C MET A 501 5.39 13.91 -22.06
N PRO A 502 6.00 15.01 -21.58
CA PRO A 502 6.34 16.17 -22.41
C PRO A 502 7.23 15.77 -23.58
N LYS A 503 7.04 16.45 -24.74
CA LYS A 503 7.87 16.23 -25.93
C LYS A 503 9.34 16.54 -25.65
N GLY A 504 10.25 15.75 -26.21
CA GLY A 504 11.71 15.94 -26.09
C GLY A 504 12.36 15.17 -24.94
N ARG A 505 11.59 14.49 -24.07
CA ARG A 505 12.16 13.62 -23.05
C ARG A 505 12.58 12.29 -23.68
N GLN A 506 13.87 11.93 -23.48
CA GLN A 506 14.40 10.65 -23.97
C GLN A 506 13.99 9.50 -23.03
N GLU A 507 13.74 8.33 -23.60
CA GLU A 507 13.42 7.13 -22.84
C GLU A 507 14.66 6.66 -22.05
N ILE A 508 14.47 6.30 -20.77
CA ILE A 508 15.55 5.85 -19.88
C ILE A 508 15.86 4.39 -20.18
N ILE A 509 17.07 4.11 -20.67
CA ILE A 509 17.52 2.75 -20.95
C ILE A 509 17.72 2.00 -19.66
N THR A 510 16.85 1.02 -19.36
CA THR A 510 16.89 0.24 -18.14
C THR A 510 17.44 -1.16 -18.39
N LYS A 511 18.45 -1.59 -17.61
CA LYS A 511 19.10 -2.90 -17.75
C LYS A 511 19.23 -3.61 -16.40
N ILE A 512 18.94 -4.91 -16.37
CA ILE A 512 19.23 -5.78 -15.24
C ILE A 512 20.69 -6.21 -15.33
N VAL A 513 21.43 -6.06 -14.24
CA VAL A 513 22.86 -6.39 -14.16
C VAL A 513 23.02 -7.60 -13.24
N ALA A 514 23.32 -8.73 -13.86
CA ALA A 514 23.70 -9.95 -13.13
C ALA A 514 25.10 -9.81 -12.52
N PRO A 515 25.44 -10.60 -11.47
CA PRO A 515 26.77 -10.52 -10.81
C PRO A 515 27.95 -10.58 -11.77
N ALA A 516 27.90 -11.44 -12.81
CA ALA A 516 28.96 -11.58 -13.82
C ALA A 516 29.18 -10.33 -14.68
N ASN A 517 28.19 -9.44 -14.80
CA ASN A 517 28.25 -8.24 -15.63
C ASN A 517 28.52 -6.95 -14.82
N ARG A 518 28.74 -7.05 -13.52
CA ARG A 518 28.96 -5.88 -12.64
C ARG A 518 30.16 -5.04 -13.09
N GLN A 519 31.27 -5.68 -13.46
CA GLN A 519 32.49 -5.00 -13.90
C GLN A 519 32.26 -4.12 -15.14
N LYS A 520 31.55 -4.67 -16.14
CA LYS A 520 31.19 -3.91 -17.35
C LYS A 520 30.30 -2.69 -17.06
N ALA A 521 29.38 -2.85 -16.11
CA ALA A 521 28.54 -1.73 -15.68
C ALA A 521 29.34 -0.64 -14.95
N TYR A 522 30.32 -1.01 -14.12
CA TYR A 522 31.20 -0.05 -13.44
C TYR A 522 32.12 0.69 -14.45
N GLU A 523 32.64 0.00 -15.46
CA GLU A 523 33.41 0.63 -16.53
C GLU A 523 32.58 1.64 -17.30
N PHE A 524 31.33 1.30 -17.64
CA PHE A 524 30.40 2.22 -18.29
C PHE A 524 30.10 3.45 -17.40
N ILE A 525 29.84 3.25 -16.11
CA ILE A 525 29.61 4.34 -15.15
C ILE A 525 30.83 5.27 -15.10
N ARG A 526 32.04 4.71 -15.04
CA ARG A 526 33.31 5.48 -15.07
C ARG A 526 33.44 6.32 -16.35
N GLN A 527 33.06 5.76 -17.50
CA GLN A 527 33.05 6.50 -18.76
C GLN A 527 32.06 7.68 -18.72
N GLN A 528 30.85 7.48 -18.20
CA GLN A 528 29.86 8.54 -18.09
C GLN A 528 30.33 9.67 -17.14
N VAL A 529 31.04 9.35 -16.08
CA VAL A 529 31.62 10.36 -15.19
C VAL A 529 32.75 11.12 -15.88
N LYS A 530 33.60 10.47 -16.68
CA LYS A 530 34.62 11.15 -17.51
C LYS A 530 33.99 12.14 -18.50
N GLU A 531 32.78 11.85 -18.99
CA GLU A 531 31.97 12.74 -19.83
C GLU A 531 31.29 13.87 -19.02
N ARG A 532 31.69 14.10 -17.76
CA ARG A 532 31.16 15.09 -16.82
C ARG A 532 29.70 14.86 -16.41
N LYS A 533 29.18 13.66 -16.55
CA LYS A 533 27.84 13.26 -16.08
C LYS A 533 27.89 12.76 -14.63
N GLN A 534 26.75 12.81 -13.96
CA GLN A 534 26.65 12.44 -12.56
C GLN A 534 25.84 11.17 -12.36
N VAL A 535 26.08 10.48 -11.23
CA VAL A 535 25.51 9.17 -10.95
C VAL A 535 24.82 9.16 -9.59
N PHE A 536 23.60 8.66 -9.57
CA PHE A 536 22.92 8.26 -8.32
C PHE A 536 23.14 6.78 -8.07
N VAL A 537 23.44 6.43 -6.82
CA VAL A 537 23.49 5.04 -6.34
C VAL A 537 22.52 4.89 -5.18
N ILE A 538 21.57 3.97 -5.33
CA ILE A 538 20.56 3.67 -4.31
C ILE A 538 20.88 2.32 -3.67
N CYS A 539 20.92 2.29 -2.32
CA CYS A 539 21.16 1.09 -1.53
C CYS A 539 19.89 0.65 -0.81
N PRO A 540 19.59 -0.67 -0.74
CA PRO A 540 18.48 -1.18 0.06
C PRO A 540 18.80 -1.08 1.55
N ARG A 541 17.76 -1.18 2.38
CA ARG A 541 17.91 -1.37 3.82
C ARG A 541 18.54 -2.73 4.12
N ILE A 542 19.44 -2.79 5.08
CA ILE A 542 19.92 -4.08 5.59
C ILE A 542 18.93 -4.54 6.65
N GLU A 543 18.13 -5.54 6.35
CA GLU A 543 17.44 -6.31 7.39
C GLU A 543 18.49 -7.15 8.10
N SER A 544 18.69 -6.90 9.40
CA SER A 544 19.54 -7.76 10.21
C SER A 544 18.91 -9.15 10.26
N SER A 545 19.52 -10.13 9.58
CA SER A 545 19.18 -11.54 9.65
C SER A 545 19.57 -12.10 11.03
N ASN A 546 18.84 -11.73 12.07
CA ASN A 546 18.90 -12.30 13.41
C ASN A 546 17.50 -12.61 13.91
N GLU A 547 16.81 -13.50 13.20
CA GLU A 547 15.71 -14.29 13.77
C GLU A 547 16.12 -15.77 13.84
N ASN A 548 17.16 -16.09 14.60
CA ASN A 548 17.39 -17.44 15.11
C ASN A 548 18.44 -17.42 16.23
N SER A 549 18.11 -16.82 17.34
CA SER A 549 18.69 -17.18 18.63
C SER A 549 17.70 -16.88 19.75
N TYR A 550 16.75 -17.79 19.92
CA TYR A 550 16.12 -17.97 21.22
C TYR A 550 17.15 -18.61 22.15
N THR A 551 18.04 -17.80 22.71
CA THR A 551 18.73 -18.14 23.94
C THR A 551 17.87 -17.73 25.11
N ALA A 552 17.59 -18.69 25.95
CA ALA A 552 16.83 -18.58 27.18
C ALA A 552 17.27 -17.39 28.03
N SER A 553 16.31 -16.56 28.44
CA SER A 553 16.50 -15.59 29.51
C SER A 553 16.69 -16.34 30.83
N PRO A 554 17.59 -15.90 31.72
CA PRO A 554 17.72 -16.48 33.05
C PRO A 554 16.48 -16.15 33.89
N PRO A 555 16.15 -16.95 34.93
CA PRO A 555 14.97 -16.77 35.74
C PRO A 555 15.09 -15.47 36.56
N VAL A 556 14.09 -14.59 36.42
CA VAL A 556 13.94 -13.41 37.26
C VAL A 556 13.30 -13.84 38.60
N SER A 557 14.02 -13.60 39.69
CA SER A 557 13.56 -13.74 41.05
C SER A 557 12.36 -12.84 41.31
N SER A 558 11.35 -13.38 42.00
CA SER A 558 10.22 -12.70 42.58
C SER A 558 10.71 -11.66 43.56
N ASP A 559 10.39 -10.40 43.37
CA ASP A 559 10.08 -9.35 44.32
C ASP A 559 10.37 -7.95 43.76
N VAL A 560 9.39 -7.34 43.06
CA VAL A 560 9.23 -5.87 43.02
C VAL A 560 7.75 -5.54 42.84
N LYS A 561 7.31 -4.67 43.72
CA LYS A 561 5.96 -4.17 43.97
C LYS A 561 5.30 -3.51 42.76
N ARG A 562 3.99 -3.68 42.65
CA ARG A 562 3.06 -2.95 41.77
C ARG A 562 3.28 -1.43 41.87
N GLN A 563 3.64 -0.81 40.77
CA GLN A 563 3.37 0.61 40.51
C GLN A 563 2.97 0.81 39.02
N THR A 564 1.78 1.32 38.87
CA THR A 564 1.11 2.03 37.78
C THR A 564 1.69 1.94 36.36
N ILE A 565 0.98 1.18 35.52
CA ILE A 565 1.16 1.13 34.07
C ILE A 565 0.36 2.29 33.45
N ASN A 566 1.07 3.35 33.09
CA ASN A 566 0.63 4.31 32.07
C ASN A 566 1.90 5.03 31.61
N ASP A 567 2.58 4.53 30.56
CA ASP A 567 3.44 5.30 29.63
C ASP A 567 4.35 4.46 28.73
N THR A 568 3.98 3.23 28.35
CA THR A 568 4.89 2.36 27.57
C THR A 568 4.67 2.40 26.06
N SER A 569 3.70 3.15 25.53
CA SER A 569 3.41 3.16 24.08
C SER A 569 4.25 4.16 23.27
N ARG A 570 4.82 5.19 23.90
CA ARG A 570 5.69 6.17 23.24
C ARG A 570 7.14 5.69 23.11
N ASP A 571 7.67 5.05 24.13
CA ASP A 571 9.07 4.57 24.16
C ASP A 571 9.33 3.39 23.19
N GLN A 572 8.36 2.48 23.04
CA GLN A 572 8.52 1.36 22.09
C GLN A 572 8.48 1.79 20.62
N ARG A 573 7.73 2.84 20.26
CA ARG A 573 7.73 3.39 18.90
C ARG A 573 9.02 4.16 18.58
N GLN A 574 9.59 4.83 19.55
CA GLN A 574 10.85 5.56 19.41
C GLN A 574 12.03 4.60 19.24
N THR A 575 12.11 3.53 20.03
CA THR A 575 13.16 2.50 19.91
C THR A 575 13.08 1.69 18.61
N PHE A 576 11.87 1.45 18.06
CA PHE A 576 11.69 0.74 16.78
C PHE A 576 12.08 1.62 15.58
N ASN A 577 11.78 2.90 15.62
CA ASN A 577 12.21 3.86 14.60
C ASN A 577 13.73 4.12 14.67
N ASP A 578 14.33 4.13 15.84
CA ASP A 578 15.77 4.27 16.01
C ASP A 578 16.55 3.06 15.46
N ARG A 579 16.09 1.83 15.67
CA ARG A 579 16.71 0.63 15.08
C ARG A 579 16.61 0.64 13.54
N ARG A 580 15.47 0.96 12.96
CA ARG A 580 15.29 1.07 11.50
C ARG A 580 16.26 2.09 10.87
N ASN A 581 16.48 3.21 11.54
CA ASN A 581 17.38 4.26 11.07
C ASN A 581 18.88 3.87 11.16
N TRP A 582 19.27 2.94 12.04
CA TRP A 582 20.65 2.44 12.13
C TRP A 582 20.99 1.48 11.00
N ASP A 583 20.06 0.63 10.59
CA ASP A 583 20.27 -0.34 9.51
C ASP A 583 20.40 0.37 8.14
N ASP A 584 19.63 1.44 7.92
CA ASP A 584 19.76 2.29 6.72
C ASP A 584 21.15 2.94 6.59
N VAL A 585 21.71 3.41 7.71
CA VAL A 585 23.03 4.05 7.73
C VAL A 585 24.14 3.05 7.46
N LYS A 586 24.05 1.83 8.00
CA LYS A 586 25.03 0.77 7.76
C LYS A 586 25.11 0.39 6.27
N ALA A 587 23.94 0.23 5.60
CA ALA A 587 23.89 -0.13 4.19
C ALA A 587 24.57 0.89 3.28
N VAL A 588 24.23 2.18 3.46
CA VAL A 588 24.83 3.25 2.68
C VAL A 588 26.33 3.36 2.95
N LYS A 589 26.74 3.21 4.21
CA LYS A 589 28.15 3.32 4.59
C LYS A 589 28.98 2.18 4.00
N GLN A 590 28.49 0.96 4.02
CA GLN A 590 29.18 -0.19 3.42
C GLN A 590 29.34 -0.02 1.90
N GLU A 591 28.27 0.35 1.20
CA GLU A 591 28.36 0.56 -0.25
C GLU A 591 29.21 1.78 -0.61
N TYR A 592 29.13 2.86 0.17
CA TYR A 592 30.02 4.02 0.04
C TYR A 592 31.50 3.63 0.19
N GLU A 593 31.85 2.84 1.20
CA GLU A 593 33.23 2.38 1.41
C GLU A 593 33.71 1.47 0.28
N LYS A 594 32.87 0.56 -0.19
CA LYS A 594 33.17 -0.31 -1.34
C LYS A 594 33.41 0.50 -2.61
N LEU A 595 32.49 1.42 -2.92
CA LEU A 595 32.59 2.24 -4.13
C LEU A 595 33.77 3.22 -4.07
N SER A 596 34.03 3.85 -2.93
CA SER A 596 35.07 4.87 -2.79
C SER A 596 36.48 4.29 -2.66
N LYS A 597 36.63 3.10 -2.05
CA LYS A 597 37.95 2.51 -1.80
C LYS A 597 38.38 1.48 -2.83
N ILE A 598 37.39 0.74 -3.40
CA ILE A 598 37.68 -0.43 -4.26
C ILE A 598 37.28 -0.17 -5.73
N VAL A 599 36.06 0.30 -5.96
CA VAL A 599 35.49 0.38 -7.33
C VAL A 599 35.89 1.67 -8.04
N PHE A 600 35.77 2.83 -7.37
CA PHE A 600 35.99 4.16 -7.94
C PHE A 600 36.89 5.03 -7.03
N PRO A 601 38.15 4.63 -6.72
CA PRO A 601 39.03 5.38 -5.81
C PRO A 601 39.42 6.74 -6.38
N ASP A 602 39.29 6.94 -7.68
CA ASP A 602 39.62 8.15 -8.43
C ASP A 602 38.47 9.17 -8.53
N LEU A 603 37.24 8.78 -8.09
CA LEU A 603 36.05 9.63 -8.22
C LEU A 603 35.63 10.24 -6.87
N LYS A 604 34.99 11.40 -6.92
CA LYS A 604 34.45 12.07 -5.72
C LYS A 604 33.08 11.54 -5.39
N ILE A 605 32.97 10.75 -4.34
CA ILE A 605 31.76 10.11 -3.88
C ILE A 605 31.29 10.77 -2.59
N ALA A 606 30.00 11.06 -2.49
CA ALA A 606 29.37 11.50 -1.26
C ALA A 606 28.25 10.54 -0.85
N MET A 607 27.89 10.55 0.45
CA MET A 607 26.79 9.76 0.97
C MET A 607 25.67 10.64 1.52
N LEU A 608 24.42 10.23 1.31
CA LEU A 608 23.23 10.91 1.79
C LEU A 608 22.29 9.91 2.48
N HIS A 609 21.97 10.16 3.76
CA HIS A 609 21.05 9.27 4.53
C HIS A 609 20.18 10.06 5.50
N GLY A 610 19.14 9.42 6.04
CA GLY A 610 18.13 10.06 6.88
C GLY A 610 18.65 10.78 8.12
N LYS A 611 19.74 10.30 8.73
CA LYS A 611 20.30 10.84 9.99
C LYS A 611 21.15 12.11 9.84
N LEU A 612 21.51 12.51 8.63
CA LEU A 612 22.24 13.78 8.43
C LEU A 612 21.34 14.96 8.83
N LYS A 613 21.95 16.00 9.41
CA LYS A 613 21.26 17.25 9.73
C LYS A 613 20.77 17.92 8.44
N ALA A 614 19.66 18.67 8.52
CA ALA A 614 19.05 19.31 7.35
C ALA A 614 20.08 20.16 6.55
N LYS A 615 20.90 20.96 7.21
CA LYS A 615 21.97 21.78 6.61
C LYS A 615 23.05 20.94 5.89
N GLU A 616 23.41 19.79 6.43
CA GLU A 616 24.38 18.89 5.80
C GLU A 616 23.81 18.25 4.53
N LYS A 617 22.52 17.82 4.57
CA LYS A 617 21.80 17.30 3.40
C LYS A 617 21.74 18.36 2.31
N GLU A 618 21.38 19.57 2.65
CA GLU A 618 21.30 20.70 1.73
C GLU A 618 22.65 20.99 1.08
N LYS A 619 23.73 21.04 1.88
CA LYS A 619 25.09 21.27 1.38
C LYS A 619 25.52 20.18 0.40
N ILE A 620 25.35 18.90 0.74
CA ILE A 620 25.67 17.77 -0.16
C ILE A 620 24.88 17.88 -1.46
N MET A 621 23.59 18.23 -1.37
CA MET A 621 22.75 18.38 -2.54
C MET A 621 23.13 19.57 -3.41
N LEU A 622 23.48 20.70 -2.83
CA LEU A 622 24.01 21.87 -3.55
C LEU A 622 25.33 21.54 -4.23
N ASP A 623 26.24 20.86 -3.53
CA ASP A 623 27.55 20.45 -4.05
C ASP A 623 27.40 19.41 -5.20
N PHE A 624 26.34 18.57 -5.17
CA PHE A 624 26.01 17.64 -6.24
C PHE A 624 25.31 18.36 -7.40
N SER A 625 24.44 19.33 -7.17
CA SER A 625 23.70 20.08 -8.20
C SER A 625 24.56 21.10 -8.94
N ALA A 626 25.64 21.58 -8.31
CA ALA A 626 26.50 22.64 -8.85
C ALA A 626 27.30 22.23 -10.11
N LYS A 627 27.11 21.02 -10.60
CA LYS A 627 27.76 20.49 -11.81
C LYS A 627 26.97 20.84 -13.05
N GLY A 628 27.49 21.81 -13.81
CA GLY A 628 27.08 21.99 -15.21
C GLY A 628 26.00 23.03 -15.46
N GLY A 629 26.46 24.17 -15.70
CA GLY A 629 25.81 25.27 -16.34
C GLY A 629 26.81 26.37 -16.52
N SER A 630 27.56 26.40 -17.61
CA SER A 630 28.01 27.70 -18.11
C SER A 630 26.75 28.53 -18.33
N PRO A 631 26.67 29.76 -17.80
CA PRO A 631 25.57 30.63 -18.13
C PRO A 631 25.49 30.76 -19.67
N PRO A 632 24.30 30.91 -20.28
CA PRO A 632 24.17 31.02 -21.71
C PRO A 632 24.90 32.22 -22.32
N ASP A 633 25.48 33.11 -21.51
CA ASP A 633 26.04 34.39 -21.92
C ASP A 633 27.57 34.40 -22.10
N GLY A 634 28.25 33.25 -22.17
CA GLY A 634 29.67 33.21 -22.53
C GLY A 634 30.63 33.99 -21.61
N ARG A 635 30.19 34.53 -20.48
CA ARG A 635 31.04 35.21 -19.52
C ARG A 635 31.64 34.21 -18.54
N ALA A 636 32.85 33.76 -18.83
CA ALA A 636 33.66 32.98 -17.91
C ALA A 636 33.96 33.82 -16.65
N GLY A 637 33.09 33.69 -15.65
CA GLY A 637 33.44 34.14 -14.30
C GLY A 637 34.60 33.31 -13.75
N ALA A 638 35.68 33.94 -13.34
CA ALA A 638 36.92 33.35 -12.90
C ALA A 638 36.87 32.61 -11.54
N SER A 639 35.86 31.81 -11.30
CA SER A 639 35.83 30.81 -10.26
C SER A 639 35.64 29.44 -10.89
N GLY A 640 36.77 28.84 -11.31
CA GLY A 640 36.84 27.47 -11.82
C GLY A 640 36.23 26.52 -10.79
N GLY A 641 34.93 26.28 -10.86
CA GLY A 641 34.19 25.36 -10.03
C GLY A 641 34.63 23.93 -10.33
N LYS A 642 35.63 23.45 -9.62
CA LYS A 642 35.99 22.02 -9.57
C LYS A 642 34.73 21.29 -9.06
N ASN A 643 34.17 20.44 -9.86
CA ASN A 643 33.09 19.53 -9.52
C ASN A 643 33.26 18.91 -8.14
N LYS A 644 32.30 19.15 -7.25
CA LYS A 644 32.47 18.71 -5.88
C LYS A 644 32.11 17.24 -5.68
N ILE A 645 31.12 16.68 -6.43
CA ILE A 645 30.65 15.30 -6.24
C ILE A 645 30.31 14.68 -7.60
N ASP A 646 30.84 13.48 -7.90
CA ASP A 646 30.60 12.71 -9.11
C ASP A 646 29.48 11.66 -8.93
N ILE A 647 29.52 10.98 -7.77
CA ILE A 647 28.59 9.91 -7.43
C ILE A 647 27.95 10.23 -6.07
N LEU A 648 26.63 10.14 -6.00
CA LEU A 648 25.90 10.29 -4.74
C LEU A 648 25.28 8.96 -4.33
N VAL A 649 25.78 8.38 -3.24
CA VAL A 649 25.26 7.14 -2.64
C VAL A 649 24.20 7.48 -1.60
N SER A 650 23.02 6.91 -1.72
CA SER A 650 21.89 7.23 -0.84
C SER A 650 20.98 6.04 -0.56
N THR A 651 20.18 6.18 0.48
CA THR A 651 18.97 5.36 0.70
C THR A 651 17.80 5.89 -0.13
N SER A 652 16.58 5.41 0.17
CA SER A 652 15.32 5.91 -0.41
C SER A 652 15.04 7.41 -0.17
N VAL A 653 15.90 8.13 0.57
CA VAL A 653 15.75 9.58 0.80
C VAL A 653 15.73 10.38 -0.52
N ILE A 654 16.38 9.88 -1.58
CA ILE A 654 16.34 10.50 -2.92
C ILE A 654 14.99 10.34 -3.63
N GLU A 655 14.12 9.48 -3.14
CA GLU A 655 12.77 9.28 -3.69
C GLU A 655 11.97 10.59 -3.77
N VAL A 656 12.31 11.60 -2.95
CA VAL A 656 11.56 12.85 -2.84
C VAL A 656 12.37 14.05 -3.30
N GLY A 657 11.84 14.78 -4.32
CA GLY A 657 12.09 16.19 -4.54
C GLY A 657 13.43 16.62 -5.13
N ILE A 658 14.30 15.72 -5.60
CA ILE A 658 15.61 16.11 -6.11
C ILE A 658 15.60 16.16 -7.64
N ASP A 659 15.89 17.34 -8.19
CA ASP A 659 16.08 17.54 -9.63
C ASP A 659 17.54 17.93 -9.95
N VAL A 660 18.24 16.99 -10.59
CA VAL A 660 19.64 17.21 -11.03
C VAL A 660 19.72 16.90 -12.53
N PRO A 661 19.63 17.91 -13.41
CA PRO A 661 19.57 17.70 -14.86
C PRO A 661 20.78 16.94 -15.42
N ASN A 662 21.94 17.04 -14.77
CA ASN A 662 23.19 16.40 -15.20
C ASN A 662 23.37 14.96 -14.70
N ALA A 663 22.46 14.49 -13.82
CA ALA A 663 22.47 13.10 -13.36
C ALA A 663 21.80 12.21 -14.41
N THR A 664 22.62 11.47 -15.15
CA THR A 664 22.17 10.62 -16.29
C THR A 664 22.21 9.13 -15.97
N VAL A 665 22.85 8.73 -14.88
CA VAL A 665 22.95 7.32 -14.50
C VAL A 665 22.33 7.09 -13.12
N MET A 666 21.43 6.11 -13.05
CA MET A 666 20.86 5.57 -11.82
C MET A 666 21.36 4.14 -11.65
N MET A 667 22.06 3.87 -10.56
CA MET A 667 22.46 2.53 -10.13
C MET A 667 21.63 2.14 -8.90
N ILE A 668 20.94 1.00 -8.95
CA ILE A 668 20.13 0.50 -7.83
C ILE A 668 20.71 -0.84 -7.39
N GLU A 669 21.35 -0.87 -6.23
CA GLU A 669 21.90 -2.08 -5.62
C GLU A 669 20.77 -2.87 -4.93
N GLY A 670 20.80 -4.22 -5.04
CA GLY A 670 19.74 -5.07 -4.46
C GLY A 670 18.34 -4.71 -4.94
N ALA A 671 18.17 -4.49 -6.25
CA ALA A 671 16.90 -4.05 -6.85
C ALA A 671 15.71 -4.98 -6.54
N ASP A 672 15.97 -6.25 -6.25
CA ASP A 672 14.99 -7.25 -5.84
C ASP A 672 14.33 -6.96 -4.48
N ARG A 673 14.94 -6.12 -3.63
CA ARG A 673 14.42 -5.74 -2.31
C ARG A 673 13.50 -4.54 -2.33
N PHE A 674 13.38 -3.83 -3.45
CA PHE A 674 12.51 -2.66 -3.60
C PHE A 674 11.17 -3.02 -4.23
N GLY A 675 10.12 -2.26 -3.89
CA GLY A 675 8.84 -2.30 -4.60
C GLY A 675 8.97 -1.75 -6.03
N LEU A 676 8.15 -2.24 -6.97
CA LEU A 676 8.20 -1.77 -8.36
C LEU A 676 7.89 -0.27 -8.50
N ALA A 677 6.95 0.24 -7.70
CA ALA A 677 6.65 1.67 -7.65
C ALA A 677 7.86 2.51 -7.21
N GLN A 678 8.62 2.04 -6.20
CA GLN A 678 9.84 2.72 -5.75
C GLN A 678 10.93 2.69 -6.82
N LEU A 679 11.15 1.53 -7.46
CA LEU A 679 12.10 1.41 -8.57
C LEU A 679 11.75 2.36 -9.72
N HIS A 680 10.46 2.50 -10.02
CA HIS A 680 9.97 3.43 -11.04
C HIS A 680 10.23 4.89 -10.63
N GLN A 681 9.99 5.25 -9.39
CA GLN A 681 10.29 6.59 -8.87
C GLN A 681 11.79 6.90 -8.90
N PHE A 682 12.66 5.96 -8.51
CA PHE A 682 14.11 6.12 -8.63
C PHE A 682 14.53 6.29 -10.08
N ARG A 683 14.00 5.45 -11.00
CA ARG A 683 14.26 5.59 -12.44
C ARG A 683 13.90 6.99 -12.95
N GLY A 684 12.78 7.54 -12.49
CA GLY A 684 12.30 8.88 -12.86
C GLY A 684 13.16 10.05 -12.35
N ARG A 685 14.15 9.80 -11.48
CA ARG A 685 15.07 10.83 -10.98
C ARG A 685 16.20 11.18 -11.97
N VAL A 686 16.42 10.34 -12.98
CA VAL A 686 17.29 10.64 -14.12
C VAL A 686 16.45 10.90 -15.38
N GLY A 687 17.07 11.33 -16.48
CA GLY A 687 16.36 11.63 -17.73
C GLY A 687 15.61 12.96 -17.73
N ARG A 688 16.09 13.95 -17.01
CA ARG A 688 15.52 15.30 -16.95
C ARG A 688 16.27 16.33 -17.79
N GLY A 689 17.43 15.95 -18.31
CA GLY A 689 18.25 16.74 -19.22
C GLY A 689 18.15 16.26 -20.66
N PRO A 690 18.88 16.90 -21.60
CA PRO A 690 18.90 16.54 -23.01
C PRO A 690 19.67 15.24 -23.31
N HIS A 691 20.40 14.71 -22.35
CA HIS A 691 21.28 13.56 -22.50
C HIS A 691 20.55 12.24 -22.26
N GLN A 692 20.97 11.19 -23.02
CA GLN A 692 20.50 9.83 -22.79
C GLN A 692 20.80 9.39 -21.36
N SER A 693 19.81 8.81 -20.70
CA SER A 693 19.93 8.36 -19.32
C SER A 693 19.76 6.86 -19.19
N TYR A 694 20.40 6.30 -18.17
CA TYR A 694 20.52 4.87 -17.93
C TYR A 694 20.10 4.51 -16.51
N CYS A 695 19.42 3.38 -16.36
CA CYS A 695 19.07 2.81 -15.04
C CYS A 695 19.57 1.36 -14.98
N PHE A 696 20.50 1.08 -14.06
CA PHE A 696 21.07 -0.25 -13.84
C PHE A 696 20.49 -0.87 -12.56
N LEU A 697 19.86 -2.03 -12.71
CA LEU A 697 19.23 -2.80 -11.64
C LEU A 697 20.16 -3.96 -11.27
N PHE A 698 20.89 -3.81 -10.19
CA PHE A 698 21.79 -4.86 -9.68
C PHE A 698 21.00 -5.83 -8.81
N THR A 699 21.10 -7.11 -9.07
CA THR A 699 20.41 -8.17 -8.31
C THR A 699 21.34 -9.36 -8.05
N GLU A 700 21.11 -10.03 -6.94
CA GLU A 700 21.75 -11.30 -6.58
C GLU A 700 20.78 -12.48 -6.70
N SER A 701 19.49 -12.20 -6.83
CA SER A 701 18.44 -13.20 -6.87
C SER A 701 18.20 -13.74 -8.29
N ASN A 702 18.22 -15.05 -8.43
CA ASN A 702 17.85 -15.76 -9.67
C ASN A 702 16.40 -16.30 -9.64
N ALA A 703 15.59 -15.92 -8.65
CA ALA A 703 14.23 -16.41 -8.52
C ALA A 703 13.34 -15.96 -9.69
N LYS A 704 12.49 -16.85 -10.21
CA LYS A 704 11.62 -16.58 -11.38
C LYS A 704 10.70 -15.35 -11.16
N ASN A 705 10.12 -15.21 -9.97
CA ASN A 705 9.21 -14.09 -9.65
C ASN A 705 9.97 -12.76 -9.57
N THR A 706 11.17 -12.74 -9.01
CA THR A 706 12.04 -11.56 -8.97
C THR A 706 12.38 -11.11 -10.38
N ASN A 707 12.76 -12.04 -11.25
CA ASN A 707 13.06 -11.75 -12.65
C ASN A 707 11.82 -11.23 -13.42
N ALA A 708 10.63 -11.75 -13.14
CA ALA A 708 9.38 -11.29 -13.75
C ALA A 708 9.06 -9.84 -13.33
N ARG A 709 9.25 -9.49 -12.05
CA ARG A 709 9.06 -8.12 -11.53
C ARG A 709 10.03 -7.13 -12.18
N LEU A 710 11.33 -7.43 -12.18
CA LEU A 710 12.34 -6.56 -12.77
C LEU A 710 12.15 -6.42 -14.29
N LYS A 711 11.74 -7.48 -14.99
CA LYS A 711 11.38 -7.43 -16.42
C LYS A 711 10.17 -6.52 -16.66
N ALA A 712 9.17 -6.52 -15.78
CA ALA A 712 8.04 -5.60 -15.89
C ALA A 712 8.49 -4.13 -15.91
N LEU A 713 9.48 -3.76 -15.07
CA LEU A 713 10.04 -2.40 -15.08
C LEU A 713 10.69 -2.02 -16.42
N ILE A 714 11.25 -2.99 -17.16
CA ILE A 714 11.87 -2.76 -18.48
C ILE A 714 10.79 -2.65 -19.57
N THR A 715 9.75 -3.49 -19.51
CA THR A 715 8.76 -3.62 -20.60
C THR A 715 7.64 -2.59 -20.52
N CYS A 716 7.32 -2.08 -19.32
CA CYS A 716 6.26 -1.09 -19.15
C CYS A 716 6.73 0.30 -19.55
N LYS A 717 5.94 0.97 -20.39
CA LYS A 717 6.24 2.32 -20.91
C LYS A 717 5.96 3.41 -19.87
N ASN A 718 4.99 3.22 -19.01
CA ASN A 718 4.57 4.18 -17.99
C ASN A 718 4.34 3.52 -16.63
N GLY A 719 4.20 4.35 -15.59
CA GLY A 719 3.99 3.88 -14.23
C GLY A 719 2.64 3.19 -14.02
N PHE A 720 1.61 3.55 -14.78
CA PHE A 720 0.28 2.94 -14.67
C PHE A 720 0.29 1.48 -15.09
N GLU A 721 0.87 1.17 -16.26
CA GLU A 721 1.06 -0.21 -16.73
C GLU A 721 1.90 -1.03 -15.76
N LEU A 722 2.93 -0.39 -15.17
CA LEU A 722 3.79 -1.04 -14.19
C LEU A 722 3.03 -1.38 -12.90
N ALA A 723 2.19 -0.47 -12.41
CA ALA A 723 1.38 -0.68 -11.23
C ALA A 723 0.32 -1.78 -11.43
N GLU A 724 -0.29 -1.86 -12.60
CA GLU A 724 -1.21 -2.95 -12.96
C GLU A 724 -0.49 -4.30 -13.04
N LYS A 725 0.71 -4.35 -13.63
CA LYS A 725 1.53 -5.57 -13.66
C LYS A 725 2.02 -5.99 -12.27
N ASP A 726 2.42 -5.04 -11.42
CA ASP A 726 2.80 -5.35 -10.03
C ASP A 726 1.65 -6.00 -9.28
N LEU A 727 0.44 -5.48 -9.44
CA LEU A 727 -0.78 -6.05 -8.87
C LEU A 727 -1.03 -7.49 -9.37
N GLN A 728 -0.83 -7.75 -10.66
CA GLN A 728 -0.99 -9.09 -11.25
C GLN A 728 0.09 -10.08 -10.76
N ILE A 729 1.36 -9.64 -10.66
CA ILE A 729 2.49 -10.50 -10.25
C ILE A 729 2.41 -10.87 -8.77
N ARG A 730 2.05 -9.92 -7.90
CA ARG A 730 1.93 -10.17 -6.45
C ARG A 730 0.76 -11.08 -6.12
N GLY A 731 -0.30 -11.03 -6.93
CA GLY A 731 -1.54 -11.76 -6.66
C GLY A 731 -2.32 -11.21 -5.45
N PRO A 732 -3.50 -11.75 -5.15
CA PRO A 732 -4.36 -11.25 -4.08
C PRO A 732 -3.82 -11.49 -2.66
N GLY A 733 -2.79 -12.33 -2.48
CA GLY A 733 -2.31 -12.78 -1.17
C GLY A 733 -1.20 -11.94 -0.53
N GLU A 734 -0.42 -11.15 -1.29
CA GLU A 734 0.73 -10.41 -0.76
C GLU A 734 0.40 -8.97 -0.30
N PHE A 735 -0.82 -8.50 -0.50
CA PHE A 735 -1.27 -7.21 0.05
C PHE A 735 -1.48 -7.23 1.58
N TYR A 736 -1.40 -8.39 2.20
CA TYR A 736 -1.66 -8.61 3.63
C TYR A 736 -0.61 -8.03 4.60
N GLY A 737 0.45 -7.37 4.11
CA GLY A 737 1.57 -6.91 4.95
C GLY A 737 1.68 -5.41 5.20
N THR A 738 0.89 -4.55 4.56
CA THR A 738 1.15 -3.10 4.62
C THR A 738 -0.06 -2.31 5.11
N ARG A 739 -0.07 -1.99 6.40
CA ARG A 739 -0.88 -0.92 7.01
C ARG A 739 -0.62 0.49 6.42
N GLN A 740 0.03 0.57 5.25
CA GLN A 740 0.45 1.85 4.66
C GLN A 740 -0.69 2.59 3.93
N TRP A 741 -1.82 1.91 3.61
CA TRP A 741 -2.85 2.48 2.74
C TRP A 741 -4.19 2.74 3.42
N GLY A 742 -4.33 2.47 4.73
CA GLY A 742 -5.63 2.65 5.43
C GLY A 742 -6.75 1.70 4.96
N LEU A 743 -6.45 0.75 4.08
CA LEU A 743 -7.42 -0.26 3.65
C LEU A 743 -7.62 -1.32 4.72
N PRO A 744 -8.85 -1.80 4.91
CA PRO A 744 -9.09 -3.02 5.65
C PRO A 744 -8.42 -4.19 4.93
N ASP A 745 -7.97 -5.18 5.69
CA ASP A 745 -7.46 -6.43 5.14
C ASP A 745 -8.56 -7.09 4.28
N LEU A 746 -8.42 -7.01 2.95
CA LEU A 746 -9.32 -7.68 2.01
C LEU A 746 -8.99 -9.17 2.02
N SER A 747 -9.85 -9.97 2.62
CA SER A 747 -9.61 -11.41 2.77
C SER A 747 -10.09 -12.22 1.55
N MET A 748 -11.12 -11.74 0.85
CA MET A 748 -11.76 -12.44 -0.27
C MET A 748 -11.70 -11.69 -1.58
N ALA A 749 -11.77 -10.35 -1.55
CA ALA A 749 -11.78 -9.53 -2.74
C ALA A 749 -10.40 -9.48 -3.42
N SER A 750 -10.38 -9.61 -4.73
CA SER A 750 -9.20 -9.35 -5.57
C SER A 750 -9.32 -8.00 -6.22
N LEU A 751 -8.31 -7.15 -6.02
CA LEU A 751 -8.24 -5.83 -6.66
C LEU A 751 -7.87 -5.92 -8.15
N SER A 752 -7.60 -7.11 -8.69
CA SER A 752 -7.30 -7.31 -10.12
C SER A 752 -8.54 -7.41 -11.02
N ASP A 753 -9.74 -7.66 -10.46
CA ASP A 753 -10.98 -7.76 -11.23
C ASP A 753 -11.69 -6.41 -11.34
N ILE A 754 -11.29 -5.63 -12.36
CA ILE A 754 -11.84 -4.29 -12.64
C ILE A 754 -13.33 -4.34 -12.91
N SER A 755 -13.80 -5.36 -13.63
CA SER A 755 -15.21 -5.49 -14.03
C SER A 755 -16.11 -5.71 -12.82
N PHE A 756 -15.66 -6.55 -11.91
CA PHE A 756 -16.35 -6.83 -10.66
C PHE A 756 -16.41 -5.59 -9.74
N ILE A 757 -15.27 -4.89 -9.56
CA ILE A 757 -15.22 -3.65 -8.76
C ILE A 757 -16.18 -2.59 -9.31
N LYS A 758 -16.22 -2.42 -10.64
CA LYS A 758 -17.17 -1.49 -11.28
C LYS A 758 -18.61 -1.87 -11.01
N SER A 759 -18.97 -3.15 -11.14
CA SER A 759 -20.33 -3.63 -10.89
C SER A 759 -20.77 -3.41 -9.44
N VAL A 760 -19.85 -3.65 -8.47
CA VAL A 760 -20.09 -3.38 -7.05
C VAL A 760 -20.33 -1.88 -6.80
N ARG A 761 -19.50 -1.02 -7.42
CA ARG A 761 -19.64 0.44 -7.31
C ARG A 761 -20.96 0.94 -7.89
N GLU A 762 -21.37 0.44 -9.04
CA GLU A 762 -22.66 0.80 -9.66
C GLU A 762 -23.84 0.47 -8.76
N GLU A 763 -23.85 -0.71 -8.13
CA GLU A 763 -24.90 -1.09 -7.18
C GLU A 763 -24.87 -0.19 -5.91
N ALA A 764 -23.68 0.12 -5.40
CA ALA A 764 -23.55 1.03 -4.27
C ALA A 764 -24.04 2.45 -4.62
N GLN A 765 -23.73 2.95 -5.82
CA GLN A 765 -24.20 4.26 -6.30
C GLN A 765 -25.72 4.29 -6.44
N LYS A 766 -26.33 3.27 -7.06
CA LYS A 766 -27.78 3.17 -7.19
C LYS A 766 -28.47 3.18 -5.82
N LEU A 767 -27.92 2.45 -4.86
CA LEU A 767 -28.48 2.39 -3.51
C LEU A 767 -28.41 3.73 -2.79
N ILE A 768 -27.21 4.36 -2.79
CA ILE A 768 -26.98 5.66 -2.13
C ILE A 768 -27.77 6.80 -2.80
N GLN A 769 -28.00 6.74 -4.11
CA GLN A 769 -28.86 7.71 -4.79
C GLN A 769 -30.31 7.62 -4.35
N LYS A 770 -30.83 6.38 -4.10
CA LYS A 770 -32.19 6.16 -3.60
C LYS A 770 -32.36 6.47 -2.11
N ASP A 771 -31.36 6.08 -1.29
CA ASP A 771 -31.40 6.23 0.17
C ASP A 771 -30.00 6.58 0.71
N PRO A 772 -29.60 7.87 0.72
CA PRO A 772 -28.26 8.30 1.15
C PRO A 772 -27.93 7.93 2.60
N GLU A 773 -28.90 7.84 3.47
CA GLU A 773 -28.74 7.53 4.90
C GLU A 773 -28.99 6.07 5.23
N LEU A 774 -29.36 5.26 4.24
CA LEU A 774 -29.68 3.82 4.38
C LEU A 774 -30.79 3.56 5.42
N LYS A 775 -31.77 4.47 5.54
CA LYS A 775 -32.87 4.35 6.52
C LYS A 775 -33.74 3.13 6.27
N ASN A 776 -33.96 2.77 5.00
CA ASN A 776 -34.73 1.60 4.59
C ASN A 776 -33.98 0.27 4.77
N TYR A 777 -32.68 0.31 5.13
CA TYR A 777 -31.81 -0.85 5.25
C TYR A 777 -31.06 -0.88 6.60
N PRO A 778 -31.75 -1.05 7.73
CA PRO A 778 -31.17 -0.88 9.07
C PRO A 778 -30.04 -1.85 9.40
N LEU A 779 -30.06 -3.09 8.87
CA LEU A 779 -28.97 -4.05 9.05
C LEU A 779 -27.71 -3.62 8.29
N LEU A 780 -27.86 -3.12 7.06
CA LEU A 780 -26.76 -2.60 6.26
C LEU A 780 -26.17 -1.33 6.91
N GLN A 781 -27.03 -0.42 7.37
CA GLN A 781 -26.60 0.80 8.08
C GLN A 781 -25.77 0.46 9.33
N LYS A 782 -26.27 -0.49 10.15
CA LYS A 782 -25.54 -0.96 11.33
C LYS A 782 -24.19 -1.57 10.95
N LYS A 783 -24.16 -2.40 9.93
CA LYS A 783 -22.93 -3.06 9.47
C LYS A 783 -21.93 -2.04 8.93
N LEU A 784 -22.40 -1.04 8.17
CA LEU A 784 -21.57 0.02 7.64
C LEU A 784 -20.97 0.90 8.76
N LYS A 785 -21.73 1.26 9.78
CA LYS A 785 -21.21 1.99 10.96
C LYS A 785 -20.14 1.20 11.71
N GLN A 786 -20.35 -0.10 11.91
CA GLN A 786 -19.34 -0.98 12.52
C GLN A 786 -18.05 -1.04 11.67
N PHE A 787 -18.21 -1.12 10.33
CA PHE A 787 -17.10 -1.11 9.41
C PHE A 787 -16.33 0.21 9.47
N GLN A 788 -17.00 1.36 9.43
CA GLN A 788 -16.40 2.69 9.52
C GLN A 788 -15.65 2.93 10.84
N THR A 789 -16.14 2.38 11.95
CA THR A 789 -15.46 2.47 13.25
C THR A 789 -14.21 1.58 13.33
N SER A 790 -14.22 0.41 12.67
CA SER A 790 -13.11 -0.54 12.68
C SER A 790 -12.01 -0.18 11.65
N VAL A 791 -12.39 0.53 10.61
CA VAL A 791 -11.52 0.93 9.51
C VAL A 791 -11.57 2.45 9.44
N HIS A 792 -10.46 3.09 9.82
CA HIS A 792 -10.28 4.51 9.54
C HIS A 792 -10.00 4.66 8.04
N LEU A 793 -11.06 4.57 7.21
CA LEU A 793 -11.05 5.00 5.81
C LEU A 793 -11.09 6.54 5.85
N GLU A 794 -9.93 7.15 5.95
CA GLU A 794 -9.80 8.58 5.92
C GLU A 794 -8.89 8.99 4.77
#